data_b99abb07d98e26e32a31b0bea503b7ca
#
_entry.id   b99abb07d98e26e32a31b0bea503b7ca
#
_cell.length_a   1.000
_cell.length_b   1.000
_cell.length_c   1.000
_cell.angle_alpha   90.00
_cell.angle_beta   90.00
_cell.angle_gamma   90.00
#
_symmetry.space_group_name_H-M   'P 1'
#
loop_
_entity.id
_entity.type
_entity.pdbx_description
1 polymer ?
#
loop_
_entity_poly.entity_id
_entity_poly.type
_entity_poly.pdbx_seq_one_letter_code
_entity_poly.pdbx_strand_id
1 'polypeptide(L)'
;KDFNKGLVSSPEQLINGKVSGVQIMSNSGSASAGSTIRVRGGASLNASNDPLIVLDGVPLEQGGISGNSSNFLSMINPSDIESMTVLKDASSTAIYGSRASNGVIIITTKKGQQGDLKVNFSTTNSMQTRAQMVDMLSRNDFVNVINQFGTDNQKSLLGDANTDWNDEVYRTAFGTDNNLSLSGSIGKYLPFRVSAGYYNQSGLVRKDNVERWTGNVVLTPSFFQDHLKLTINAKGTLNNNSFNNGSAVWAAATFNPTIPVYSGNNSYGGFNEALDADGYPVNAGVRNPRGLVDLYDSKSKVSRFIGSMDVDYKVHFLPDLKLHATIGADYAKGDGTIYVPGYAAQSFNKDESLSGSDYKYGPQKNENRLITLYANYAKYFENIKSNVDLTAGYDYQYWKSTTPLYYTKSAAGTTLSTVKASDYRHVMLSYYGRVNYSFDGKYLLTATVRRDASSRFSKDTRWGTFPSVALGWTLTEEPWLKNQKVLSNLKLRASYGITGQQEGIGNYNYLPVYTASVAGAEAFINGHYITTYRPESYVENLKWETTTSWNFGLDFGFLNGRIGGAIDFYTRKTKDLLASVPPAAGSTFSKTILTNVGNVDSKGIEVSLNATPIQTKDWEWNLSYNFTWQNMKVKNLSLTPGGTQTNVKVGPSIDAYQFQVLSEGYEPYMFYVYHQLYDPETGKPIEGAYADLNNDGEINDADLYRYHSPAPKYIMGLSTSLRYKQLTLGMSFRANIDNYVYNGMGMSTGAWETVSYNNSQLNNLNTSFLKTGFKTRQYLSDYYVENASFLKLDNLSLSYNIGKISKWASLTVSAMVQNVFTITGYSGTDPEVPNGMDNSFYPRPRTYSVSLGLQF
;
A
#
# COMPACT_ATOMS: atom_id res chain seq x y z
N LYS A 1 -21.22 9.96 -1.17
CA LYS A 1 -21.11 11.45 -1.11
C LYS A 1 -19.83 11.92 -0.45
N ASP A 2 -19.16 11.06 0.28
CA ASP A 2 -18.03 11.43 1.15
C ASP A 2 -16.64 11.09 0.58
N PHE A 3 -16.58 10.64 -0.68
CA PHE A 3 -15.32 10.34 -1.35
C PHE A 3 -14.47 11.59 -1.62
N ASN A 4 -13.15 11.42 -1.58
CA ASN A 4 -12.23 12.46 -2.03
C ASN A 4 -12.48 12.76 -3.51
N LYS A 5 -12.49 14.04 -3.85
CA LYS A 5 -12.63 14.51 -5.22
C LYS A 5 -11.23 14.77 -5.80
N GLY A 6 -11.11 14.77 -7.10
CA GLY A 6 -9.84 15.02 -7.79
C GLY A 6 -9.51 13.93 -8.81
N LEU A 7 -8.32 14.00 -9.35
CA LEU A 7 -7.76 12.91 -10.15
C LEU A 7 -7.39 11.77 -9.19
N VAL A 8 -8.20 10.74 -9.16
CA VAL A 8 -8.03 9.57 -8.30
C VAL A 8 -7.63 8.39 -9.18
N SER A 9 -6.39 7.94 -9.05
CA SER A 9 -5.86 6.84 -9.86
C SER A 9 -6.32 5.47 -9.39
N SER A 10 -6.64 5.34 -8.09
CA SER A 10 -7.04 4.06 -7.48
C SER A 10 -8.05 4.26 -6.34
N PRO A 11 -8.89 3.24 -6.07
CA PRO A 11 -10.04 3.33 -5.15
C PRO A 11 -9.71 3.75 -3.74
N GLU A 12 -8.60 3.27 -3.17
CA GLU A 12 -8.22 3.55 -1.79
C GLU A 12 -8.02 5.05 -1.53
N GLN A 13 -7.60 5.81 -2.53
CA GLN A 13 -7.44 7.26 -2.41
C GLN A 13 -8.76 7.98 -2.14
N LEU A 14 -9.91 7.37 -2.51
CA LEU A 14 -11.24 7.93 -2.24
C LEU A 14 -11.55 8.06 -0.74
N ILE A 15 -10.99 7.18 0.07
CA ILE A 15 -11.25 7.10 1.52
C ILE A 15 -10.07 7.53 2.38
N ASN A 16 -8.96 8.00 1.77
CA ASN A 16 -7.77 8.42 2.50
C ASN A 16 -8.11 9.58 3.46
N GLY A 17 -7.77 9.43 4.75
CA GLY A 17 -8.05 10.40 5.79
C GLY A 17 -9.52 10.50 6.22
N LYS A 18 -10.42 9.59 5.76
CA LYS A 18 -11.87 9.66 6.04
C LYS A 18 -12.39 8.60 6.98
N VAL A 19 -11.61 7.58 7.26
CA VAL A 19 -12.03 6.44 8.10
C VAL A 19 -11.07 6.30 9.26
N SER A 20 -11.59 6.37 10.50
CA SER A 20 -10.78 6.13 11.70
C SER A 20 -10.19 4.73 11.69
N GLY A 21 -8.96 4.57 12.21
CA GLY A 21 -8.24 3.31 12.23
C GLY A 21 -7.72 2.83 10.87
N VAL A 22 -7.85 3.63 9.81
CA VAL A 22 -7.35 3.29 8.46
C VAL A 22 -6.28 4.29 8.05
N GLN A 23 -5.10 3.79 7.74
CA GLN A 23 -3.99 4.54 7.20
C GLN A 23 -3.72 4.09 5.77
N ILE A 24 -3.61 5.03 4.84
CA ILE A 24 -3.29 4.78 3.44
C ILE A 24 -2.10 5.65 3.07
N MET A 25 -1.01 5.00 2.69
CA MET A 25 0.24 5.65 2.30
C MET A 25 0.57 5.27 0.87
N SER A 26 0.83 6.24 0.01
CA SER A 26 1.39 5.95 -1.31
C SER A 26 2.84 5.47 -1.18
N ASN A 27 3.19 4.39 -1.85
CA ASN A 27 4.54 3.82 -1.77
C ASN A 27 5.59 4.67 -2.50
N SER A 28 5.17 5.53 -3.42
CA SER A 28 6.03 6.47 -4.12
C SER A 28 5.20 7.54 -4.85
N GLY A 29 5.85 8.56 -5.43
CA GLY A 29 5.21 9.56 -6.28
C GLY A 29 5.00 9.15 -7.74
N SER A 30 5.45 7.97 -8.16
CA SER A 30 5.25 7.45 -9.51
C SER A 30 3.76 7.28 -9.84
N ALA A 31 3.39 7.50 -11.09
CA ALA A 31 2.02 7.32 -11.56
C ALA A 31 1.51 5.87 -11.44
N SER A 32 2.43 4.89 -11.46
CA SER A 32 2.13 3.45 -11.30
C SER A 32 2.28 2.95 -9.87
N ALA A 33 2.62 3.82 -8.91
CA ALA A 33 2.85 3.40 -7.52
C ALA A 33 1.61 2.80 -6.87
N GLY A 34 1.82 1.76 -6.08
CA GLY A 34 0.83 1.19 -5.18
C GLY A 34 0.68 2.01 -3.90
N SER A 35 -0.31 1.62 -3.11
CA SER A 35 -0.52 2.17 -1.78
C SER A 35 -0.44 1.06 -0.74
N THR A 36 0.17 1.36 0.39
CA THR A 36 0.13 0.52 1.59
C THR A 36 -1.09 0.90 2.40
N ILE A 37 -1.95 -0.07 2.69
CA ILE A 37 -3.16 0.12 3.48
C ILE A 37 -2.98 -0.60 4.80
N ARG A 38 -3.24 0.07 5.91
CA ARG A 38 -3.20 -0.52 7.26
C ARG A 38 -4.50 -0.23 7.99
N VAL A 39 -5.08 -1.27 8.58
CA VAL A 39 -6.25 -1.16 9.45
C VAL A 39 -5.81 -1.50 10.87
N ARG A 40 -5.94 -0.52 11.79
CA ARG A 40 -5.51 -0.66 13.19
C ARG A 40 -4.04 -1.09 13.34
N GLY A 41 -3.17 -0.57 12.48
CA GLY A 41 -1.72 -0.81 12.50
C GLY A 41 -1.26 -2.18 11.95
N GLY A 42 -2.18 -3.11 11.67
CA GLY A 42 -1.88 -4.50 11.30
C GLY A 42 -1.97 -5.45 12.49
N ALA A 43 -1.76 -6.75 12.25
CA ALA A 43 -1.88 -7.81 13.24
C ALA A 43 -0.66 -8.73 13.32
N SER A 44 0.24 -8.69 12.35
CA SER A 44 1.37 -9.60 12.24
C SER A 44 2.70 -8.85 12.12
N LEU A 45 3.81 -9.53 12.45
CA LEU A 45 5.17 -9.02 12.26
C LEU A 45 5.77 -9.44 10.91
N ASN A 46 5.43 -10.60 10.39
CA ASN A 46 6.01 -11.13 9.14
C ASN A 46 4.97 -11.52 8.09
N ALA A 47 3.75 -11.87 8.49
CA ALA A 47 2.65 -12.09 7.57
C ALA A 47 2.15 -10.76 7.01
N SER A 48 1.37 -10.80 5.90
CA SER A 48 0.79 -9.59 5.33
C SER A 48 -0.08 -8.84 6.35
N ASN A 49 0.09 -7.53 6.42
CA ASN A 49 -0.75 -6.63 7.20
C ASN A 49 -1.77 -5.87 6.33
N ASP A 50 -1.88 -6.22 5.05
CA ASP A 50 -2.86 -5.60 4.16
C ASP A 50 -4.27 -6.15 4.41
N PRO A 51 -5.31 -5.31 4.38
CA PRO A 51 -6.69 -5.75 4.53
C PRO A 51 -7.14 -6.55 3.30
N LEU A 52 -8.07 -7.48 3.50
CA LEU A 52 -8.74 -8.17 2.40
C LEU A 52 -9.58 -7.18 1.60
N ILE A 53 -9.41 -7.15 0.28
CA ILE A 53 -10.24 -6.36 -0.63
C ILE A 53 -11.29 -7.27 -1.26
N VAL A 54 -12.56 -6.88 -1.16
CA VAL A 54 -13.68 -7.59 -1.77
C VAL A 54 -14.39 -6.64 -2.74
N LEU A 55 -14.40 -6.98 -4.02
CA LEU A 55 -15.07 -6.21 -5.08
C LEU A 55 -16.32 -6.94 -5.54
N ASP A 56 -17.50 -6.36 -5.30
CA ASP A 56 -18.80 -6.95 -5.66
C ASP A 56 -18.91 -8.44 -5.28
N GLY A 57 -18.48 -8.79 -4.06
CA GLY A 57 -18.50 -10.16 -3.54
C GLY A 57 -17.28 -11.01 -3.88
N VAL A 58 -16.42 -10.61 -4.81
CA VAL A 58 -15.20 -11.33 -5.18
C VAL A 58 -14.00 -10.86 -4.36
N PRO A 59 -13.40 -11.71 -3.52
CA PRO A 59 -12.14 -11.39 -2.85
C PRO A 59 -11.00 -11.30 -3.87
N LEU A 60 -10.31 -10.17 -3.88
CA LEU A 60 -9.22 -9.93 -4.81
C LEU A 60 -7.89 -10.47 -4.26
N GLU A 61 -7.04 -10.95 -5.16
CA GLU A 61 -5.65 -11.27 -4.84
C GLU A 61 -4.84 -9.99 -4.76
N GLN A 62 -4.00 -9.90 -3.71
CA GLN A 62 -3.07 -8.79 -3.53
C GLN A 62 -1.75 -9.11 -4.23
N GLY A 63 -1.08 -8.07 -4.67
CA GLY A 63 0.21 -8.17 -5.35
C GLY A 63 0.16 -7.72 -6.80
N GLY A 64 1.32 -7.34 -7.31
CA GLY A 64 1.51 -6.93 -8.70
C GLY A 64 1.55 -8.12 -9.65
N ILE A 65 1.35 -7.84 -10.91
CA ILE A 65 1.58 -8.78 -12.00
C ILE A 65 2.59 -8.17 -12.97
N SER A 66 3.46 -8.99 -13.58
CA SER A 66 4.54 -8.55 -14.48
C SER A 66 5.55 -7.57 -13.84
N GLY A 67 6.27 -8.03 -12.83
CA GLY A 67 7.54 -7.46 -12.33
C GLY A 67 7.52 -6.04 -11.77
N ASN A 68 6.84 -5.10 -12.40
CA ASN A 68 6.87 -3.68 -12.04
C ASN A 68 5.49 -3.05 -11.83
N SER A 69 4.38 -3.76 -12.03
CA SER A 69 3.03 -3.25 -11.78
C SER A 69 2.58 -3.64 -10.36
N SER A 70 2.80 -2.76 -9.39
CA SER A 70 2.56 -3.04 -7.98
C SER A 70 1.13 -2.73 -7.50
N ASN A 71 0.35 -1.95 -8.27
CA ASN A 71 -0.97 -1.51 -7.82
C ASN A 71 -2.11 -2.25 -8.52
N PHE A 72 -2.58 -3.36 -7.92
CA PHE A 72 -3.73 -4.10 -8.44
C PHE A 72 -5.05 -3.33 -8.29
N LEU A 73 -5.18 -2.44 -7.28
CA LEU A 73 -6.36 -1.60 -7.08
C LEU A 73 -6.49 -0.53 -8.17
N SER A 74 -5.37 -0.07 -8.72
CA SER A 74 -5.41 0.89 -9.84
C SER A 74 -6.08 0.33 -11.10
N MET A 75 -6.33 -0.98 -11.17
CA MET A 75 -7.07 -1.61 -12.27
C MET A 75 -8.59 -1.50 -12.13
N ILE A 76 -9.08 -0.94 -11.02
CA ILE A 76 -10.51 -0.67 -10.78
C ILE A 76 -10.76 0.82 -11.06
N ASN A 77 -11.75 1.13 -11.89
CA ASN A 77 -12.11 2.51 -12.16
C ASN A 77 -12.83 3.14 -10.96
N PRO A 78 -12.25 4.18 -10.31
CA PRO A 78 -12.89 4.84 -9.17
C PRO A 78 -14.25 5.45 -9.48
N SER A 79 -14.52 5.84 -10.73
CA SER A 79 -15.80 6.43 -11.14
C SER A 79 -16.97 5.45 -11.11
N ASP A 80 -16.67 4.13 -11.15
CA ASP A 80 -17.68 3.07 -11.06
C ASP A 80 -18.06 2.71 -9.61
N ILE A 81 -17.34 3.21 -8.62
CA ILE A 81 -17.56 2.85 -7.23
C ILE A 81 -18.77 3.60 -6.69
N GLU A 82 -19.68 2.86 -6.05
CA GLU A 82 -20.81 3.40 -5.32
C GLU A 82 -20.48 3.64 -3.85
N SER A 83 -19.86 2.63 -3.21
CA SER A 83 -19.50 2.70 -1.79
C SER A 83 -18.25 1.88 -1.49
N MET A 84 -17.58 2.29 -0.43
CA MET A 84 -16.50 1.53 0.19
C MET A 84 -16.80 1.40 1.69
N THR A 85 -16.83 0.18 2.18
CA THR A 85 -17.08 -0.13 3.59
C THR A 85 -15.87 -0.82 4.18
N VAL A 86 -15.40 -0.32 5.31
CA VAL A 86 -14.26 -0.92 6.03
C VAL A 86 -14.75 -1.64 7.26
N LEU A 87 -14.59 -2.96 7.29
CA LEU A 87 -14.87 -3.82 8.43
C LEU A 87 -13.58 -3.97 9.25
N LYS A 88 -13.62 -3.58 10.53
CA LYS A 88 -12.43 -3.47 11.37
C LYS A 88 -12.41 -4.46 12.55
N ASP A 89 -13.57 -4.90 13.01
CA ASP A 89 -13.72 -5.78 14.15
C ASP A 89 -14.01 -7.23 13.75
N ALA A 90 -13.60 -8.17 14.60
CA ALA A 90 -13.69 -9.59 14.30
C ALA A 90 -15.12 -10.08 14.06
N SER A 91 -16.13 -9.47 14.70
CA SER A 91 -17.55 -9.86 14.49
C SER A 91 -18.06 -9.47 13.11
N SER A 92 -17.66 -8.31 12.58
CA SER A 92 -18.04 -7.85 11.24
C SER A 92 -17.26 -8.59 10.15
N THR A 93 -16.01 -8.96 10.42
CA THR A 93 -15.13 -9.65 9.48
C THR A 93 -15.25 -11.17 9.50
N ALA A 94 -15.92 -11.75 10.50
CA ALA A 94 -16.00 -13.20 10.71
C ALA A 94 -16.53 -13.99 9.50
N ILE A 95 -17.40 -13.40 8.69
CA ILE A 95 -17.92 -14.05 7.47
C ILE A 95 -16.85 -14.24 6.39
N TYR A 96 -15.78 -13.41 6.43
CA TYR A 96 -14.63 -13.51 5.52
C TYR A 96 -13.48 -14.38 6.08
N GLY A 97 -13.62 -14.83 7.35
CA GLY A 97 -12.79 -15.84 8.00
C GLY A 97 -11.33 -15.46 8.16
N SER A 98 -10.48 -16.40 7.84
CA SER A 98 -9.04 -16.36 8.05
C SER A 98 -8.28 -15.31 7.23
N ARG A 99 -8.90 -14.67 6.26
CA ARG A 99 -8.29 -13.58 5.47
C ARG A 99 -8.59 -12.19 6.03
N ALA A 100 -9.35 -12.11 7.12
CA ALA A 100 -9.91 -10.88 7.61
C ALA A 100 -9.27 -10.35 8.92
N SER A 101 -8.15 -10.92 9.36
CA SER A 101 -7.43 -10.50 10.57
C SER A 101 -6.97 -9.04 10.52
N ASN A 102 -6.64 -8.54 9.33
CA ASN A 102 -6.24 -7.16 9.08
C ASN A 102 -7.38 -6.27 8.60
N GLY A 103 -8.65 -6.69 8.82
CA GLY A 103 -9.83 -5.99 8.33
C GLY A 103 -10.19 -6.34 6.89
N VAL A 104 -11.35 -5.85 6.46
CA VAL A 104 -11.88 -6.07 5.10
C VAL A 104 -12.35 -4.75 4.53
N ILE A 105 -11.98 -4.45 3.29
CA ILE A 105 -12.49 -3.32 2.52
C ILE A 105 -13.42 -3.88 1.45
N ILE A 106 -14.71 -3.61 1.59
CA ILE A 106 -15.73 -4.00 0.62
C ILE A 106 -15.94 -2.84 -0.33
N ILE A 107 -15.73 -3.08 -1.61
CA ILE A 107 -15.96 -2.14 -2.69
C ILE A 107 -17.20 -2.59 -3.44
N THR A 108 -18.22 -1.76 -3.46
CA THR A 108 -19.46 -1.99 -4.22
C THR A 108 -19.51 -1.05 -5.41
N THR A 109 -19.76 -1.59 -6.60
CA THR A 109 -19.89 -0.77 -7.81
C THR A 109 -21.33 -0.38 -8.09
N LYS A 110 -21.49 0.74 -8.81
CA LYS A 110 -22.79 1.29 -9.21
C LYS A 110 -23.54 0.30 -10.09
N LYS A 111 -24.83 0.12 -9.80
CA LYS A 111 -25.75 -0.77 -10.53
C LYS A 111 -26.72 0.02 -11.39
N GLY A 112 -27.38 -0.67 -12.32
CA GLY A 112 -28.52 -0.14 -13.04
C GLY A 112 -29.73 0.06 -12.10
N GLN A 113 -30.53 1.06 -12.40
CA GLN A 113 -31.80 1.31 -11.70
C GLN A 113 -32.96 1.24 -12.68
N GLN A 114 -34.13 0.86 -12.20
CA GLN A 114 -35.34 0.97 -13.03
C GLN A 114 -35.61 2.43 -13.40
N GLY A 115 -35.97 2.69 -14.61
CA GLY A 115 -36.29 4.02 -15.13
C GLY A 115 -35.65 4.31 -16.49
N ASP A 116 -35.76 5.58 -16.89
CA ASP A 116 -35.24 6.05 -18.15
C ASP A 116 -33.74 5.93 -18.29
N LEU A 117 -33.26 5.91 -19.52
CA LEU A 117 -31.84 5.90 -19.84
C LEU A 117 -31.15 7.18 -19.32
N LYS A 118 -30.13 7.01 -18.52
CA LYS A 118 -29.25 8.09 -18.03
C LYS A 118 -27.88 7.91 -18.65
N VAL A 119 -27.36 8.97 -19.23
CA VAL A 119 -26.01 9.03 -19.77
C VAL A 119 -25.20 10.00 -18.90
N ASN A 120 -24.07 9.54 -18.38
CA ASN A 120 -23.14 10.40 -17.65
C ASN A 120 -21.79 10.37 -18.33
N PHE A 121 -21.25 11.54 -18.59
CA PHE A 121 -19.89 11.72 -19.09
C PHE A 121 -19.13 12.63 -18.16
N SER A 122 -17.91 12.27 -17.82
CA SER A 122 -17.00 13.13 -17.08
C SER A 122 -15.61 13.11 -17.69
N THR A 123 -14.97 14.28 -17.71
CA THR A 123 -13.57 14.43 -18.09
C THR A 123 -12.85 15.25 -17.04
N THR A 124 -11.68 14.78 -16.62
CA THR A 124 -10.78 15.49 -15.70
C THR A 124 -9.42 15.60 -16.35
N ASN A 125 -8.92 16.81 -16.51
CA ASN A 125 -7.59 17.07 -17.01
C ASN A 125 -6.74 17.62 -15.89
N SER A 126 -5.49 17.19 -15.81
CA SER A 126 -4.57 17.51 -14.71
C SER A 126 -3.19 17.89 -15.19
N MET A 127 -2.56 18.72 -14.37
CA MET A 127 -1.16 19.10 -14.45
C MET A 127 -0.50 18.79 -13.12
N GLN A 128 0.63 18.09 -13.14
CA GLN A 128 1.39 17.71 -11.96
C GLN A 128 2.75 18.40 -11.96
N THR A 129 3.13 18.92 -10.80
CA THR A 129 4.43 19.56 -10.56
C THR A 129 5.11 18.93 -9.35
N ARG A 130 6.44 19.08 -9.27
CA ARG A 130 7.20 18.69 -8.09
C ARG A 130 6.70 19.48 -6.87
N ALA A 131 6.57 18.84 -5.72
CA ALA A 131 6.20 19.51 -4.46
C ALA A 131 7.44 19.85 -3.64
N GLN A 132 8.24 18.86 -3.29
CA GLN A 132 9.47 19.01 -2.49
C GLN A 132 10.55 18.07 -3.01
N MET A 133 11.80 18.51 -2.96
CA MET A 133 12.98 17.76 -3.37
C MET A 133 13.96 17.66 -2.20
N VAL A 134 14.93 16.75 -2.30
CA VAL A 134 16.04 16.66 -1.35
C VAL A 134 16.91 17.92 -1.48
N ASP A 135 17.30 18.51 -0.36
CA ASP A 135 18.16 19.70 -0.31
C ASP A 135 19.63 19.30 -0.53
N MET A 136 20.09 19.45 -1.76
CA MET A 136 21.48 19.24 -2.14
C MET A 136 22.21 20.58 -2.26
N LEU A 137 23.54 20.58 -2.19
CA LEU A 137 24.34 21.80 -2.35
C LEU A 137 24.05 22.45 -3.71
N SER A 138 23.88 23.76 -3.69
CA SER A 138 23.87 24.54 -4.94
C SER A 138 25.24 24.40 -5.65
N ARG A 139 25.28 24.68 -6.98
CA ARG A 139 26.57 24.67 -7.69
C ARG A 139 27.64 25.50 -6.99
N ASN A 140 27.29 26.68 -6.51
CA ASN A 140 28.26 27.59 -5.86
C ASN A 140 28.74 27.03 -4.51
N ASP A 141 27.83 26.51 -3.69
CA ASP A 141 28.19 25.88 -2.42
C ASP A 141 29.04 24.65 -2.65
N PHE A 142 28.70 23.83 -3.65
CA PHE A 142 29.46 22.67 -4.05
C PHE A 142 30.89 23.01 -4.45
N VAL A 143 31.08 24.00 -5.33
CA VAL A 143 32.38 24.48 -5.75
C VAL A 143 33.20 25.02 -4.58
N ASN A 144 32.54 25.80 -3.67
CA ASN A 144 33.20 26.31 -2.47
C ASN A 144 33.70 25.17 -1.56
N VAL A 145 32.82 24.17 -1.33
CA VAL A 145 33.16 23.00 -0.50
C VAL A 145 34.32 22.19 -1.13
N ILE A 146 34.29 21.93 -2.44
CA ILE A 146 35.39 21.24 -3.13
C ILE A 146 36.69 22.04 -3.07
N ASN A 147 36.64 23.36 -3.26
CA ASN A 147 37.84 24.22 -3.17
C ASN A 147 38.41 24.27 -1.74
N GLN A 148 37.55 24.20 -0.72
CA GLN A 148 37.97 24.26 0.67
C GLN A 148 38.54 22.91 1.17
N PHE A 149 37.93 21.80 0.82
CA PHE A 149 38.22 20.48 1.40
C PHE A 149 38.83 19.50 0.40
N GLY A 150 38.71 19.74 -0.90
CA GLY A 150 39.13 18.82 -1.97
C GLY A 150 40.62 18.77 -2.18
N THR A 151 41.08 17.58 -2.61
CA THR A 151 42.46 17.40 -3.15
C THR A 151 42.60 18.11 -4.51
N ASP A 152 43.82 18.31 -4.96
CA ASP A 152 44.05 18.94 -6.27
C ASP A 152 43.42 18.14 -7.41
N ASN A 153 43.41 16.80 -7.32
CA ASN A 153 42.70 15.95 -8.26
C ASN A 153 41.18 16.19 -8.21
N GLN A 154 40.56 16.28 -7.03
CA GLN A 154 39.12 16.56 -6.92
C GLN A 154 38.80 17.96 -7.47
N LYS A 155 39.62 18.98 -7.20
CA LYS A 155 39.43 20.30 -7.77
C LYS A 155 39.52 20.31 -9.30
N SER A 156 40.39 19.48 -9.90
CA SER A 156 40.48 19.36 -11.34
C SER A 156 39.29 18.67 -12.02
N LEU A 157 38.42 17.99 -11.23
CA LEU A 157 37.19 17.39 -11.73
C LEU A 157 35.99 18.36 -11.72
N LEU A 158 36.19 19.60 -11.24
CA LEU A 158 35.17 20.64 -11.36
C LEU A 158 35.09 21.11 -12.82
N GLY A 159 33.84 21.22 -13.31
CA GLY A 159 33.57 21.80 -14.64
C GLY A 159 32.99 23.21 -14.51
N ASP A 160 32.71 23.83 -15.66
CA ASP A 160 32.18 25.20 -15.75
C ASP A 160 30.65 25.25 -15.86
N ALA A 161 29.99 24.12 -16.05
CA ALA A 161 28.57 24.05 -16.21
C ALA A 161 27.81 24.42 -14.91
N ASN A 162 26.53 24.76 -15.08
CA ASN A 162 25.57 24.93 -14.01
C ASN A 162 24.34 24.12 -14.37
N THR A 163 24.40 22.82 -14.13
CA THR A 163 23.33 21.88 -14.52
C THR A 163 22.41 21.61 -13.35
N ASP A 164 21.13 21.95 -13.51
CA ASP A 164 20.07 21.44 -12.61
C ASP A 164 19.62 20.05 -13.06
N TRP A 165 20.18 19.03 -12.44
CA TRP A 165 19.89 17.64 -12.77
C TRP A 165 18.44 17.25 -12.49
N ASN A 166 17.78 17.97 -11.60
CA ASN A 166 16.34 17.76 -11.37
C ASN A 166 15.52 18.18 -12.59
N ASP A 167 15.86 19.27 -13.25
CA ASP A 167 15.16 19.73 -14.47
C ASP A 167 15.42 18.78 -15.66
N GLU A 168 16.56 18.10 -15.67
CA GLU A 168 16.89 17.11 -16.69
C GLU A 168 16.11 15.80 -16.53
N VAL A 169 15.80 15.39 -15.31
CA VAL A 169 15.10 14.13 -14.99
C VAL A 169 13.61 14.34 -14.86
N TYR A 170 13.19 15.38 -14.18
CA TYR A 170 11.78 15.64 -13.92
C TYR A 170 11.15 16.56 -14.99
N ARG A 171 9.83 16.54 -15.04
CA ARG A 171 9.01 17.38 -15.93
C ARG A 171 7.72 17.80 -15.24
N THR A 172 7.08 18.86 -15.75
CA THR A 172 5.65 19.04 -15.55
C THR A 172 4.91 17.94 -16.29
N ALA A 173 4.06 17.20 -15.61
CA ALA A 173 3.38 16.04 -16.17
C ALA A 173 1.89 16.33 -16.36
N PHE A 174 1.30 15.78 -17.42
CA PHE A 174 -0.10 15.97 -17.74
C PHE A 174 -0.86 14.64 -17.65
N GLY A 175 -2.14 14.72 -17.31
CA GLY A 175 -3.01 13.56 -17.25
C GLY A 175 -4.44 13.88 -17.66
N THR A 176 -5.18 12.83 -18.04
CA THR A 176 -6.61 12.91 -18.34
C THR A 176 -7.33 11.67 -17.85
N ASP A 177 -8.54 11.83 -17.35
CA ASP A 177 -9.46 10.76 -16.93
C ASP A 177 -10.84 11.04 -17.53
N ASN A 178 -11.27 10.16 -18.43
CA ASN A 178 -12.52 10.29 -19.18
C ASN A 178 -13.39 9.08 -18.91
N ASN A 179 -14.61 9.31 -18.45
CA ASN A 179 -15.53 8.26 -18.07
C ASN A 179 -16.90 8.50 -18.71
N LEU A 180 -17.44 7.46 -19.37
CA LEU A 180 -18.78 7.41 -19.91
C LEU A 180 -19.56 6.29 -19.24
N SER A 181 -20.78 6.55 -18.81
CA SER A 181 -21.67 5.50 -18.31
C SER A 181 -23.10 5.68 -18.80
N LEU A 182 -23.71 4.54 -19.12
CA LEU A 182 -25.09 4.38 -19.51
C LEU A 182 -25.78 3.53 -18.46
N SER A 183 -26.91 3.98 -17.92
CA SER A 183 -27.69 3.21 -16.94
C SER A 183 -29.18 3.41 -17.17
N GLY A 184 -29.95 2.36 -16.96
CA GLY A 184 -31.38 2.36 -17.17
C GLY A 184 -31.95 0.96 -17.03
N SER A 185 -33.14 0.72 -17.60
CA SER A 185 -33.79 -0.58 -17.61
C SER A 185 -34.37 -0.92 -18.96
N ILE A 186 -34.13 -2.15 -19.41
CA ILE A 186 -34.83 -2.71 -20.58
C ILE A 186 -36.11 -3.35 -20.07
N GLY A 187 -37.22 -2.66 -20.29
CA GLY A 187 -38.50 -3.00 -19.70
C GLY A 187 -38.47 -2.96 -18.16
N LYS A 188 -39.30 -3.80 -17.52
CA LYS A 188 -39.39 -3.89 -16.05
C LYS A 188 -38.38 -4.86 -15.44
N TYR A 189 -37.73 -5.68 -16.26
CA TYR A 189 -37.04 -6.90 -15.78
C TYR A 189 -35.54 -6.84 -15.83
N LEU A 190 -34.94 -5.94 -16.60
CA LEU A 190 -33.49 -5.89 -16.83
C LEU A 190 -32.93 -4.49 -16.59
N PRO A 191 -32.72 -4.08 -15.34
CA PRO A 191 -31.87 -2.94 -15.04
C PRO A 191 -30.44 -3.24 -15.47
N PHE A 192 -29.77 -2.25 -16.07
CA PHE A 192 -28.40 -2.39 -16.55
C PHE A 192 -27.59 -1.14 -16.30
N ARG A 193 -26.29 -1.32 -16.21
CA ARG A 193 -25.29 -0.24 -16.29
C ARG A 193 -24.10 -0.73 -17.11
N VAL A 194 -23.70 0.09 -18.06
CA VAL A 194 -22.49 -0.11 -18.85
C VAL A 194 -21.63 1.13 -18.70
N SER A 195 -20.36 0.97 -18.45
CA SER A 195 -19.40 2.08 -18.39
C SER A 195 -18.11 1.76 -19.09
N ALA A 196 -17.49 2.80 -19.63
CA ALA A 196 -16.17 2.79 -20.24
C ALA A 196 -15.34 3.94 -19.65
N GLY A 197 -14.08 3.69 -19.37
CA GLY A 197 -13.14 4.68 -18.84
C GLY A 197 -11.82 4.64 -19.57
N TYR A 198 -11.25 5.82 -19.79
CA TYR A 198 -9.90 6.02 -20.29
C TYR A 198 -9.13 6.93 -19.35
N TYR A 199 -8.03 6.45 -18.82
CA TYR A 199 -7.13 7.18 -17.95
C TYR A 199 -5.72 7.16 -18.56
N ASN A 200 -5.10 8.34 -18.64
CA ASN A 200 -3.70 8.46 -19.02
C ASN A 200 -3.03 9.48 -18.10
N GLN A 201 -1.92 9.11 -17.47
CA GLN A 201 -1.15 9.96 -16.58
C GLN A 201 0.33 9.78 -16.84
N SER A 202 0.99 10.83 -17.28
CA SER A 202 2.43 10.92 -17.29
C SER A 202 2.96 11.11 -15.86
N GLY A 203 4.09 10.47 -15.53
CA GLY A 203 4.79 10.70 -14.26
C GLY A 203 5.67 11.95 -14.30
N LEU A 204 6.09 12.41 -13.10
CA LEU A 204 7.04 13.51 -12.94
C LEU A 204 8.40 13.18 -13.53
N VAL A 205 8.90 11.96 -13.35
CA VAL A 205 10.12 11.49 -14.02
C VAL A 205 9.78 11.22 -15.48
N ARG A 206 10.64 11.68 -16.38
CA ARG A 206 10.47 11.47 -17.83
C ARG A 206 10.35 9.98 -18.13
N LYS A 207 9.62 9.60 -19.18
CA LYS A 207 9.24 8.24 -19.60
C LYS A 207 8.31 7.48 -18.66
N ASP A 208 8.09 7.91 -17.42
CA ASP A 208 7.06 7.31 -16.57
C ASP A 208 5.66 7.65 -17.10
N ASN A 209 4.81 6.65 -17.32
CA ASN A 209 3.44 6.82 -17.82
C ASN A 209 2.56 5.62 -17.50
N VAL A 210 1.31 5.89 -17.21
CA VAL A 210 0.25 4.89 -17.04
C VAL A 210 -0.90 5.21 -17.98
N GLU A 211 -1.28 4.25 -18.81
CA GLU A 211 -2.47 4.30 -19.64
C GLU A 211 -3.38 3.15 -19.28
N ARG A 212 -4.64 3.44 -18.98
CA ARG A 212 -5.63 2.44 -18.56
C ARG A 212 -6.94 2.60 -19.31
N TRP A 213 -7.42 1.48 -19.86
CA TRP A 213 -8.77 1.32 -20.41
C TRP A 213 -9.57 0.43 -19.51
N THR A 214 -10.79 0.82 -19.17
CA THR A 214 -11.71 0.04 -18.34
C THR A 214 -13.05 -0.09 -19.02
N GLY A 215 -13.66 -1.27 -18.90
CA GLY A 215 -15.03 -1.53 -19.29
C GLY A 215 -15.75 -2.27 -18.16
N ASN A 216 -16.97 -1.88 -17.86
CA ASN A 216 -17.77 -2.52 -16.83
C ASN A 216 -19.21 -2.69 -17.30
N VAL A 217 -19.77 -3.87 -17.10
CA VAL A 217 -21.17 -4.22 -17.38
C VAL A 217 -21.77 -4.82 -16.13
N VAL A 218 -22.89 -4.25 -15.67
CA VAL A 218 -23.68 -4.76 -14.55
C VAL A 218 -25.11 -4.96 -15.02
N LEU A 219 -25.61 -6.19 -14.91
CA LEU A 219 -26.97 -6.56 -15.24
C LEU A 219 -27.64 -7.10 -13.98
N THR A 220 -28.86 -6.65 -13.69
CA THR A 220 -29.60 -7.07 -12.50
C THR A 220 -31.02 -7.52 -12.85
N PRO A 221 -31.20 -8.57 -13.67
CA PRO A 221 -32.52 -9.08 -14.03
C PRO A 221 -33.23 -9.70 -12.84
N SER A 222 -34.55 -9.54 -12.81
CA SER A 222 -35.43 -10.10 -11.80
C SER A 222 -36.59 -10.84 -12.48
N PHE A 223 -36.90 -12.03 -11.96
CA PHE A 223 -37.90 -12.94 -12.51
C PHE A 223 -38.88 -13.43 -11.41
N PHE A 224 -40.02 -13.97 -11.82
CA PHE A 224 -40.99 -14.58 -10.93
C PHE A 224 -41.40 -13.65 -9.76
N GLN A 225 -41.76 -12.40 -10.09
CA GLN A 225 -42.15 -11.41 -9.10
C GLN A 225 -41.10 -11.21 -8.00
N ASP A 226 -39.83 -11.05 -8.41
CA ASP A 226 -38.67 -10.87 -7.52
C ASP A 226 -38.29 -12.10 -6.68
N HIS A 227 -38.80 -13.28 -6.98
CA HIS A 227 -38.37 -14.50 -6.34
C HIS A 227 -36.97 -14.92 -6.79
N LEU A 228 -36.64 -14.70 -8.07
CA LEU A 228 -35.30 -14.95 -8.61
C LEU A 228 -34.66 -13.63 -9.05
N LYS A 229 -33.57 -13.25 -8.40
CA LYS A 229 -32.73 -12.11 -8.79
C LYS A 229 -31.36 -12.59 -9.18
N LEU A 230 -30.89 -12.12 -10.33
CA LEU A 230 -29.51 -12.33 -10.76
C LEU A 230 -28.78 -11.00 -10.68
N THR A 231 -27.49 -11.03 -10.31
CA THR A 231 -26.59 -9.90 -10.48
C THR A 231 -25.38 -10.42 -11.24
N ILE A 232 -25.17 -9.89 -12.44
CA ILE A 232 -24.06 -10.27 -13.31
C ILE A 232 -23.14 -9.06 -13.42
N ASN A 233 -21.90 -9.22 -12.97
CA ASN A 233 -20.84 -8.23 -13.06
C ASN A 233 -19.75 -8.73 -14.00
N ALA A 234 -19.32 -7.91 -14.93
CA ALA A 234 -18.20 -8.20 -15.82
C ALA A 234 -17.36 -6.93 -15.99
N LYS A 235 -16.10 -6.99 -15.53
CA LYS A 235 -15.16 -5.87 -15.57
C LYS A 235 -13.91 -6.29 -16.32
N GLY A 236 -13.54 -5.52 -17.34
CA GLY A 236 -12.31 -5.67 -18.09
C GLY A 236 -11.41 -4.46 -17.93
N THR A 237 -10.12 -4.68 -17.75
CA THR A 237 -9.11 -3.62 -17.68
C THR A 237 -7.90 -3.99 -18.54
N LEU A 238 -7.43 -3.02 -19.31
CA LEU A 238 -6.15 -3.06 -20.01
C LEU A 238 -5.29 -1.92 -19.46
N ASN A 239 -4.10 -2.24 -19.01
CA ASN A 239 -3.16 -1.28 -18.43
C ASN A 239 -1.83 -1.37 -19.18
N ASN A 240 -1.40 -0.27 -19.79
CA ASN A 240 -0.11 -0.12 -20.44
C ASN A 240 0.73 0.82 -19.58
N ASN A 241 1.86 0.33 -19.07
CA ASN A 241 2.77 1.12 -18.25
C ASN A 241 4.09 1.31 -18.98
N SER A 242 4.65 2.50 -18.84
CA SER A 242 6.06 2.77 -19.11
C SER A 242 6.73 3.17 -17.81
N PHE A 243 7.89 2.62 -17.54
CA PHE A 243 8.63 2.84 -16.30
C PHE A 243 9.91 3.59 -16.58
N ASN A 244 10.26 4.51 -15.69
CA ASN A 244 11.58 5.13 -15.68
C ASN A 244 12.62 4.20 -15.06
N ASN A 245 13.89 4.54 -15.20
CA ASN A 245 14.95 3.94 -14.40
C ASN A 245 14.93 4.55 -12.99
N GLY A 246 14.63 3.75 -11.98
CA GLY A 246 14.54 4.22 -10.59
C GLY A 246 15.83 4.87 -10.07
N SER A 247 17.00 4.46 -10.59
CA SER A 247 18.28 5.07 -10.23
C SER A 247 18.42 6.53 -10.69
N ALA A 248 17.60 6.98 -11.65
CA ALA A 248 17.65 8.38 -12.12
C ALA A 248 17.24 9.38 -11.04
N VAL A 249 16.37 9.00 -10.10
CA VAL A 249 15.95 9.85 -8.96
C VAL A 249 17.13 10.11 -8.01
N TRP A 250 17.86 9.04 -7.66
CA TRP A 250 19.10 9.14 -6.88
C TRP A 250 20.17 9.94 -7.61
N ALA A 251 20.40 9.62 -8.89
CA ALA A 251 21.42 10.27 -9.69
C ALA A 251 21.14 11.77 -9.86
N ALA A 252 19.86 12.18 -10.05
CA ALA A 252 19.50 13.60 -10.14
C ALA A 252 19.86 14.40 -8.89
N ALA A 253 19.79 13.77 -7.72
CA ALA A 253 20.20 14.40 -6.47
C ALA A 253 21.74 14.46 -6.34
N THR A 254 22.44 13.40 -6.73
CA THR A 254 23.83 13.19 -6.34
C THR A 254 24.87 13.46 -7.44
N PHE A 255 24.45 13.62 -8.68
CA PHE A 255 25.41 13.89 -9.76
C PHE A 255 26.04 15.29 -9.65
N ASN A 256 27.28 15.43 -10.15
CA ASN A 256 28.08 16.67 -10.11
C ASN A 256 27.37 17.83 -10.86
N PRO A 257 26.99 18.94 -10.18
CA PRO A 257 26.27 20.05 -10.82
C PRO A 257 27.15 20.92 -11.74
N THR A 258 28.49 20.74 -11.73
CA THR A 258 29.41 21.51 -12.57
C THR A 258 29.66 20.87 -13.92
N ILE A 259 29.08 19.70 -14.19
CA ILE A 259 29.26 18.93 -15.42
C ILE A 259 28.08 19.16 -16.37
N PRO A 260 28.29 19.37 -17.70
CA PRO A 260 27.21 19.48 -18.67
C PRO A 260 26.57 18.10 -18.93
N VAL A 261 25.34 18.11 -19.41
CA VAL A 261 24.57 16.88 -19.71
C VAL A 261 25.27 16.03 -20.77
N TYR A 262 25.78 16.66 -21.81
CA TYR A 262 26.39 15.98 -22.95
C TYR A 262 27.89 16.18 -22.97
N SER A 263 28.62 15.12 -23.37
CA SER A 263 30.10 15.13 -23.44
C SER A 263 30.68 15.80 -24.67
N GLY A 264 29.90 16.04 -25.71
CA GLY A 264 30.36 16.52 -27.00
C GLY A 264 30.91 15.41 -27.92
N ASN A 265 30.88 14.15 -27.49
CA ASN A 265 31.23 12.98 -28.30
C ASN A 265 30.08 11.97 -28.31
N ASN A 266 30.10 10.97 -29.17
CA ASN A 266 29.03 9.98 -29.29
C ASN A 266 29.20 8.76 -28.41
N SER A 267 30.22 8.66 -27.57
CA SER A 267 30.40 7.57 -26.63
C SER A 267 29.27 7.59 -25.60
N TYR A 268 28.82 6.43 -25.19
CA TYR A 268 27.77 6.26 -24.18
C TYR A 268 26.49 7.05 -24.47
N GLY A 269 26.12 7.17 -25.76
CA GLY A 269 24.95 7.91 -26.21
C GLY A 269 25.08 9.42 -26.17
N GLY A 270 26.34 9.93 -26.12
CA GLY A 270 26.62 11.37 -26.07
C GLY A 270 26.54 11.98 -24.68
N PHE A 271 26.13 11.21 -23.65
CA PHE A 271 26.05 11.68 -22.27
C PHE A 271 27.41 11.81 -21.61
N ASN A 272 27.53 12.78 -20.73
CA ASN A 272 28.75 12.98 -19.96
C ASN A 272 28.82 11.96 -18.81
N GLU A 273 29.72 11.03 -18.88
CA GLU A 273 29.98 9.98 -17.90
C GLU A 273 31.40 10.10 -17.34
N ALA A 274 31.57 9.69 -16.09
CA ALA A 274 32.91 9.56 -15.54
C ALA A 274 33.59 8.31 -16.12
N LEU A 275 34.77 8.49 -16.69
CA LEU A 275 35.52 7.44 -17.36
C LEU A 275 36.82 7.13 -16.59
N ASP A 276 37.24 5.87 -16.64
CA ASP A 276 38.55 5.43 -16.17
C ASP A 276 39.65 5.78 -17.19
N ALA A 277 40.91 5.44 -16.88
CA ALA A 277 42.05 5.72 -17.75
C ALA A 277 41.97 5.01 -19.12
N ASP A 278 41.21 3.94 -19.22
CA ASP A 278 41.00 3.18 -20.45
C ASP A 278 39.81 3.74 -21.27
N GLY A 279 39.11 4.78 -20.78
CA GLY A 279 37.94 5.39 -21.42
C GLY A 279 36.66 4.64 -21.17
N TYR A 280 36.60 3.75 -20.19
CA TYR A 280 35.39 3.03 -19.79
C TYR A 280 34.66 3.73 -18.63
N PRO A 281 33.32 3.59 -18.52
CA PRO A 281 32.58 4.14 -17.41
C PRO A 281 33.12 3.60 -16.07
N VAL A 282 33.40 4.49 -15.13
CA VAL A 282 33.89 4.14 -13.80
C VAL A 282 32.94 3.17 -13.11
N ASN A 283 33.51 2.05 -12.65
CA ASN A 283 32.71 1.07 -11.91
C ASN A 283 32.20 1.67 -10.60
N ALA A 284 30.92 1.41 -10.24
CA ALA A 284 30.27 1.96 -9.06
C ALA A 284 30.08 3.50 -9.02
N GLY A 285 30.46 4.24 -10.07
CA GLY A 285 30.18 5.68 -10.20
C GLY A 285 28.69 5.96 -10.43
N VAL A 286 28.22 7.15 -10.00
CA VAL A 286 26.89 7.62 -10.33
C VAL A 286 26.81 7.89 -11.84
N ARG A 287 25.81 7.34 -12.51
CA ARG A 287 25.61 7.53 -13.96
C ARG A 287 24.94 8.85 -14.25
N ASN A 288 25.16 9.37 -15.47
CA ASN A 288 24.48 10.58 -15.93
C ASN A 288 22.95 10.45 -15.76
N PRO A 289 22.28 11.32 -14.99
CA PRO A 289 20.87 11.19 -14.69
C PRO A 289 19.98 11.21 -15.93
N ARG A 290 20.33 12.01 -16.94
CA ARG A 290 19.60 12.11 -18.20
C ARG A 290 19.83 10.87 -19.06
N GLY A 291 21.05 10.33 -19.07
CA GLY A 291 21.38 9.07 -19.75
C GLY A 291 20.64 7.89 -19.17
N LEU A 292 20.49 7.83 -17.83
CA LEU A 292 19.66 6.81 -17.14
C LEU A 292 18.20 6.81 -17.61
N VAL A 293 17.64 7.98 -17.88
CA VAL A 293 16.25 8.10 -18.35
C VAL A 293 16.16 7.81 -19.85
N ASP A 294 16.99 8.44 -20.68
CA ASP A 294 16.81 8.41 -22.13
C ASP A 294 17.22 7.08 -22.76
N LEU A 295 18.18 6.37 -22.15
CA LEU A 295 18.68 5.08 -22.63
C LEU A 295 18.01 3.87 -21.94
N TYR A 296 16.90 4.08 -21.26
CA TYR A 296 16.11 3.02 -20.61
C TYR A 296 14.69 2.99 -21.16
N ASP A 297 14.24 1.85 -21.68
CA ASP A 297 12.86 1.62 -22.13
C ASP A 297 12.32 0.36 -21.46
N SER A 298 11.42 0.54 -20.50
CA SER A 298 10.77 -0.53 -19.77
C SER A 298 9.25 -0.36 -19.88
N LYS A 299 8.59 -1.37 -20.41
CA LYS A 299 7.14 -1.35 -20.65
C LYS A 299 6.50 -2.60 -20.12
N SER A 300 5.28 -2.47 -19.62
CA SER A 300 4.43 -3.61 -19.31
C SER A 300 3.02 -3.44 -19.85
N LYS A 301 2.41 -4.57 -20.19
CA LYS A 301 1.00 -4.66 -20.57
C LYS A 301 0.32 -5.65 -19.66
N VAL A 302 -0.72 -5.19 -18.97
CA VAL A 302 -1.52 -6.03 -18.07
C VAL A 302 -2.97 -6.00 -18.52
N SER A 303 -3.57 -7.18 -18.67
CA SER A 303 -5.01 -7.36 -18.87
C SER A 303 -5.59 -8.05 -17.65
N ARG A 304 -6.75 -7.59 -17.19
CA ARG A 304 -7.48 -8.19 -16.07
C ARG A 304 -8.96 -8.28 -16.38
N PHE A 305 -9.54 -9.40 -16.01
CA PHE A 305 -10.97 -9.63 -16.04
C PHE A 305 -11.44 -10.04 -14.65
N ILE A 306 -12.44 -9.32 -14.11
CA ILE A 306 -13.11 -9.67 -12.86
C ILE A 306 -14.58 -9.83 -13.17
N GLY A 307 -15.12 -11.02 -12.91
CA GLY A 307 -16.52 -11.32 -13.15
C GLY A 307 -17.15 -12.02 -11.98
N SER A 308 -18.44 -11.73 -11.74
CA SER A 308 -19.27 -12.50 -10.82
C SER A 308 -20.69 -12.66 -11.34
N MET A 309 -21.30 -13.76 -10.93
CA MET A 309 -22.72 -13.99 -11.07
C MET A 309 -23.30 -14.40 -9.73
N ASP A 310 -24.16 -13.56 -9.21
CA ASP A 310 -24.90 -13.80 -7.97
C ASP A 310 -26.33 -14.23 -8.33
N VAL A 311 -26.80 -15.29 -7.70
CA VAL A 311 -28.15 -15.85 -7.85
C VAL A 311 -28.82 -15.81 -6.48
N ASP A 312 -29.83 -15.00 -6.33
CA ASP A 312 -30.68 -14.93 -5.13
C ASP A 312 -32.05 -15.51 -5.45
N TYR A 313 -32.42 -16.60 -4.78
CA TYR A 313 -33.71 -17.26 -4.94
C TYR A 313 -34.50 -17.30 -3.64
N LYS A 314 -35.62 -16.57 -3.59
CA LYS A 314 -36.63 -16.69 -2.53
C LYS A 314 -37.50 -17.92 -2.79
N VAL A 315 -37.49 -18.87 -1.88
CA VAL A 315 -38.28 -20.10 -2.01
C VAL A 315 -39.75 -19.78 -2.07
N HIS A 316 -40.49 -20.21 -3.10
CA HIS A 316 -41.86 -19.82 -3.36
C HIS A 316 -42.84 -20.17 -2.22
N PHE A 317 -42.68 -21.36 -1.65
CA PHE A 317 -43.52 -21.82 -0.54
C PHE A 317 -43.03 -21.38 0.84
N LEU A 318 -41.83 -20.79 0.94
CA LEU A 318 -41.27 -20.27 2.18
C LEU A 318 -40.44 -19.02 1.85
N PRO A 319 -41.07 -17.86 1.57
CA PRO A 319 -40.36 -16.65 1.10
C PRO A 319 -39.35 -16.06 2.11
N ASP A 320 -39.46 -16.45 3.38
CA ASP A 320 -38.51 -16.10 4.44
C ASP A 320 -37.17 -16.80 4.25
N LEU A 321 -37.12 -17.90 3.45
CA LEU A 321 -35.90 -18.63 3.09
C LEU A 321 -35.38 -18.15 1.74
N LYS A 322 -34.12 -17.72 1.72
CA LYS A 322 -33.38 -17.36 0.51
C LYS A 322 -32.23 -18.33 0.32
N LEU A 323 -32.04 -18.78 -0.90
CA LEU A 323 -30.87 -19.51 -1.34
C LEU A 323 -30.02 -18.59 -2.18
N HIS A 324 -28.74 -18.53 -1.87
CA HIS A 324 -27.78 -17.68 -2.58
C HIS A 324 -26.65 -18.52 -3.15
N ALA A 325 -26.26 -18.18 -4.37
CA ALA A 325 -25.06 -18.74 -5.02
C ALA A 325 -24.28 -17.64 -5.70
N THR A 326 -22.98 -17.55 -5.43
CA THR A 326 -22.03 -16.68 -6.15
C THR A 326 -21.01 -17.54 -6.86
N ILE A 327 -20.81 -17.28 -8.14
CA ILE A 327 -19.66 -17.77 -8.91
C ILE A 327 -18.84 -16.55 -9.29
N GLY A 328 -17.58 -16.54 -8.89
CA GLY A 328 -16.65 -15.42 -9.15
C GLY A 328 -15.36 -15.88 -9.79
N ALA A 329 -14.78 -15.00 -10.60
CA ALA A 329 -13.48 -15.19 -11.21
C ALA A 329 -12.72 -13.86 -11.28
N ASP A 330 -11.42 -13.93 -11.00
CA ASP A 330 -10.47 -12.83 -11.21
C ASP A 330 -9.27 -13.41 -11.97
N TYR A 331 -9.11 -12.99 -13.19
CA TYR A 331 -8.05 -13.46 -14.08
C TYR A 331 -7.21 -12.27 -14.53
N ALA A 332 -5.91 -12.33 -14.27
CA ALA A 332 -4.96 -11.31 -14.70
C ALA A 332 -3.79 -11.93 -15.47
N LYS A 333 -3.34 -11.24 -16.51
CA LYS A 333 -2.20 -11.62 -17.34
C LYS A 333 -1.35 -10.39 -17.59
N GLY A 334 -0.03 -10.50 -17.34
CA GLY A 334 0.91 -9.41 -17.56
C GLY A 334 2.22 -9.87 -18.20
N ASP A 335 2.71 -9.10 -19.12
CA ASP A 335 4.01 -9.27 -19.78
C ASP A 335 4.65 -7.90 -20.03
N GLY A 336 5.93 -7.89 -20.35
CA GLY A 336 6.62 -6.66 -20.67
C GLY A 336 7.96 -6.85 -21.36
N THR A 337 8.60 -5.71 -21.61
CA THR A 337 9.91 -5.62 -22.27
C THR A 337 10.83 -4.71 -21.49
N ILE A 338 12.10 -5.01 -21.50
CA ILE A 338 13.19 -4.12 -21.04
C ILE A 338 14.19 -4.01 -22.17
N TYR A 339 14.51 -2.76 -22.53
CA TYR A 339 15.54 -2.44 -23.50
C TYR A 339 16.49 -1.37 -22.96
N VAL A 340 17.77 -1.67 -23.01
CA VAL A 340 18.89 -0.75 -22.74
C VAL A 340 19.93 -0.97 -23.83
N PRO A 341 20.33 0.06 -24.60
CA PRO A 341 21.35 -0.10 -25.64
C PRO A 341 22.66 -0.64 -25.07
N GLY A 342 23.41 -1.43 -25.85
CA GLY A 342 24.72 -1.97 -25.44
C GLY A 342 25.76 -0.91 -25.13
N TYR A 343 25.68 0.27 -25.78
CA TYR A 343 26.56 1.42 -25.52
C TYR A 343 26.15 2.24 -24.27
N ALA A 344 25.05 1.92 -23.59
CA ALA A 344 24.61 2.69 -22.42
C ALA A 344 25.54 2.45 -21.22
N ALA A 345 26.06 3.51 -20.62
CA ALA A 345 26.97 3.43 -19.49
C ALA A 345 26.36 2.71 -18.27
N GLN A 346 25.05 2.78 -18.10
CA GLN A 346 24.32 2.16 -16.98
C GLN A 346 24.39 0.62 -16.96
N SER A 347 24.65 0.01 -18.09
CA SER A 347 24.73 -1.46 -18.24
C SER A 347 25.99 -1.88 -18.99
N PHE A 348 27.02 -1.01 -18.95
CA PHE A 348 28.31 -1.27 -19.60
C PHE A 348 28.97 -2.50 -18.99
N ASN A 349 29.55 -3.32 -19.88
CA ASN A 349 30.43 -4.42 -19.54
C ASN A 349 31.62 -4.37 -20.49
N LYS A 350 32.85 -4.65 -20.01
CA LYS A 350 34.07 -4.72 -20.87
C LYS A 350 33.91 -5.78 -21.98
N ASP A 351 33.19 -6.86 -21.71
CA ASP A 351 32.68 -7.76 -22.74
C ASP A 351 31.40 -7.17 -23.32
N GLU A 352 31.52 -6.52 -24.47
CA GLU A 352 30.40 -5.85 -25.14
C GLU A 352 29.21 -6.79 -25.40
N SER A 353 29.49 -8.11 -25.54
CA SER A 353 28.43 -9.11 -25.73
C SER A 353 27.49 -9.24 -24.52
N LEU A 354 27.92 -8.77 -23.34
CA LEU A 354 27.16 -8.77 -22.10
C LEU A 354 26.53 -7.41 -21.76
N SER A 355 26.83 -6.37 -22.57
CA SER A 355 26.35 -5.01 -22.35
C SER A 355 24.90 -4.83 -22.77
N GLY A 356 24.20 -3.90 -22.08
CA GLY A 356 22.81 -3.57 -22.38
C GLY A 356 21.81 -4.63 -21.93
N SER A 357 20.57 -4.46 -22.36
CA SER A 357 19.48 -5.42 -22.12
C SER A 357 18.48 -5.36 -23.27
N ASP A 358 18.07 -6.52 -23.79
CA ASP A 358 16.95 -6.64 -24.74
C ASP A 358 16.23 -7.97 -24.51
N TYR A 359 15.16 -7.93 -23.71
CA TYR A 359 14.40 -9.13 -23.43
C TYR A 359 12.93 -8.85 -23.10
N LYS A 360 12.14 -9.90 -23.25
CA LYS A 360 10.75 -9.95 -22.85
C LYS A 360 10.61 -10.83 -21.60
N TYR A 361 9.76 -10.42 -20.68
CA TYR A 361 9.42 -11.18 -19.48
C TYR A 361 7.93 -11.50 -19.44
N GLY A 362 7.57 -12.59 -18.78
CA GLY A 362 6.20 -13.07 -18.71
C GLY A 362 5.80 -13.97 -19.89
N PRO A 363 4.48 -14.17 -20.13
CA PRO A 363 3.38 -13.62 -19.35
C PRO A 363 3.20 -14.32 -18.01
N GLN A 364 3.22 -13.55 -16.95
CA GLN A 364 2.71 -14.00 -15.65
C GLN A 364 1.18 -14.07 -15.73
N LYS A 365 0.57 -15.09 -15.12
CA LYS A 365 -0.88 -15.25 -15.04
C LYS A 365 -1.29 -15.53 -13.62
N ASN A 366 -2.28 -14.79 -13.14
CA ASN A 366 -2.92 -15.01 -11.84
C ASN A 366 -4.40 -15.33 -12.08
N GLU A 367 -4.86 -16.41 -11.46
CA GLU A 367 -6.25 -16.88 -11.53
C GLU A 367 -6.78 -17.05 -10.11
N ASN A 368 -7.94 -16.48 -9.85
CA ASN A 368 -8.72 -16.69 -8.64
C ASN A 368 -10.13 -17.11 -9.04
N ARG A 369 -10.65 -18.19 -8.45
CA ARG A 369 -12.00 -18.69 -8.68
C ARG A 369 -12.70 -18.85 -7.35
N LEU A 370 -13.95 -18.39 -7.27
CA LEU A 370 -14.79 -18.40 -6.09
C LEU A 370 -16.09 -19.13 -6.38
N ILE A 371 -16.52 -19.94 -5.43
CA ILE A 371 -17.89 -20.43 -5.33
C ILE A 371 -18.34 -20.21 -3.90
N THR A 372 -19.41 -19.44 -3.71
CA THR A 372 -20.06 -19.23 -2.42
C THR A 372 -21.50 -19.72 -2.52
N LEU A 373 -21.92 -20.55 -1.59
CA LEU A 373 -23.29 -21.04 -1.48
C LEU A 373 -23.78 -20.81 -0.06
N TYR A 374 -24.94 -20.19 0.11
CA TYR A 374 -25.55 -20.12 1.43
C TYR A 374 -27.08 -20.14 1.39
N ALA A 375 -27.66 -20.61 2.48
CA ALA A 375 -29.07 -20.45 2.80
C ALA A 375 -29.22 -19.40 3.89
N ASN A 376 -30.17 -18.49 3.72
CA ASN A 376 -30.51 -17.45 4.69
C ASN A 376 -32.01 -17.50 4.99
N TYR A 377 -32.35 -17.69 6.25
CA TYR A 377 -33.74 -17.63 6.76
C TYR A 377 -33.88 -16.38 7.61
N ALA A 378 -34.73 -15.44 7.18
CA ALA A 378 -34.96 -14.17 7.89
C ALA A 378 -36.43 -13.93 8.10
N LYS A 379 -36.84 -13.84 9.40
CA LYS A 379 -38.25 -13.64 9.78
C LYS A 379 -38.42 -12.73 10.98
N TYR A 380 -39.37 -11.83 10.89
CA TYR A 380 -39.85 -11.05 12.02
C TYR A 380 -41.08 -11.73 12.66
N PHE A 381 -41.00 -11.99 13.95
CA PHE A 381 -42.06 -12.60 14.75
C PHE A 381 -42.76 -11.48 15.55
N GLU A 382 -43.88 -11.01 15.08
CA GLU A 382 -44.62 -9.88 15.67
C GLU A 382 -45.01 -10.11 17.15
N ASN A 383 -45.48 -11.29 17.47
CA ASN A 383 -45.97 -11.66 18.82
C ASN A 383 -44.90 -11.54 19.91
N ILE A 384 -43.65 -11.76 19.56
CA ILE A 384 -42.50 -11.68 20.46
C ILE A 384 -41.54 -10.53 20.10
N LYS A 385 -41.93 -9.65 19.17
CA LYS A 385 -41.15 -8.50 18.68
C LYS A 385 -39.73 -8.85 18.33
N SER A 386 -39.51 -10.02 17.76
CA SER A 386 -38.19 -10.58 17.53
C SER A 386 -37.94 -10.77 16.05
N ASN A 387 -36.78 -10.26 15.57
CA ASN A 387 -36.27 -10.58 14.26
C ASN A 387 -35.18 -11.63 14.40
N VAL A 388 -35.29 -12.71 13.63
CA VAL A 388 -34.31 -13.81 13.54
C VAL A 388 -33.81 -13.89 12.12
N ASP A 389 -32.48 -13.87 11.93
CA ASP A 389 -31.83 -14.04 10.65
C ASP A 389 -30.73 -15.09 10.83
N LEU A 390 -30.89 -16.22 10.16
CA LEU A 390 -30.00 -17.38 10.21
C LEU A 390 -29.36 -17.58 8.86
N THR A 391 -28.04 -17.68 8.83
CA THR A 391 -27.28 -17.98 7.61
C THR A 391 -26.42 -19.21 7.84
N ALA A 392 -26.41 -20.14 6.89
CA ALA A 392 -25.47 -21.26 6.83
C ALA A 392 -24.87 -21.33 5.42
N GLY A 393 -23.58 -21.45 5.31
CA GLY A 393 -22.92 -21.34 4.02
C GLY A 393 -21.64 -22.13 3.87
N TYR A 394 -21.19 -22.15 2.64
CA TYR A 394 -20.02 -22.83 2.16
C TYR A 394 -19.31 -21.94 1.16
N ASP A 395 -17.95 -21.81 1.29
CA ASP A 395 -17.09 -21.13 0.34
C ASP A 395 -16.00 -22.06 -0.15
N TYR A 396 -15.72 -21.98 -1.43
CA TYR A 396 -14.57 -22.59 -2.09
C TYR A 396 -13.81 -21.54 -2.86
N GLN A 397 -12.51 -21.42 -2.62
CA GLN A 397 -11.61 -20.52 -3.35
C GLN A 397 -10.39 -21.27 -3.85
N TYR A 398 -10.02 -21.00 -5.10
CA TYR A 398 -8.86 -21.56 -5.77
C TYR A 398 -8.02 -20.43 -6.34
N TRP A 399 -6.73 -20.46 -6.04
CA TRP A 399 -5.74 -19.51 -6.59
C TRP A 399 -4.65 -20.26 -7.34
N LYS A 400 -4.23 -19.66 -8.44
CA LYS A 400 -3.11 -20.12 -9.24
C LYS A 400 -2.31 -18.94 -9.77
N SER A 401 -0.98 -18.99 -9.60
CA SER A 401 -0.05 -18.05 -10.20
C SER A 401 0.98 -18.81 -11.00
N THR A 402 1.15 -18.44 -12.27
CA THR A 402 2.11 -19.06 -13.16
C THR A 402 3.02 -18.03 -13.81
N THR A 403 4.30 -18.34 -13.87
CA THR A 403 5.30 -17.61 -14.65
C THR A 403 5.99 -18.60 -15.58
N PRO A 404 6.07 -18.34 -16.90
CA PRO A 404 6.79 -19.20 -17.81
C PRO A 404 8.30 -19.06 -17.63
N LEU A 405 9.06 -20.01 -18.14
CA LEU A 405 10.50 -19.89 -18.31
C LEU A 405 10.78 -18.72 -19.26
N TYR A 406 11.67 -17.83 -18.87
CA TYR A 406 12.21 -16.81 -19.78
C TYR A 406 13.67 -16.51 -19.45
N TYR A 407 14.36 -15.87 -20.40
CA TYR A 407 15.75 -15.50 -20.29
C TYR A 407 15.88 -13.98 -20.27
N THR A 408 16.68 -13.46 -19.34
CA THR A 408 17.18 -12.10 -19.46
C THR A 408 18.34 -12.11 -20.45
N LYS A 409 18.40 -11.13 -21.33
CA LYS A 409 19.38 -11.06 -22.40
C LYS A 409 20.06 -9.71 -22.45
N SER A 410 21.33 -9.69 -22.87
CA SER A 410 22.03 -8.47 -23.24
C SER A 410 21.45 -7.85 -24.53
N ALA A 411 21.87 -6.66 -24.88
CA ALA A 411 21.50 -6.02 -26.14
C ALA A 411 22.02 -6.80 -27.37
N ALA A 412 23.12 -7.56 -27.23
CA ALA A 412 23.64 -8.46 -28.26
C ALA A 412 22.89 -9.82 -28.34
N GLY A 413 21.92 -10.07 -27.43
CA GLY A 413 21.14 -11.31 -27.40
C GLY A 413 21.75 -12.43 -26.55
N THR A 414 22.91 -12.20 -25.89
CA THR A 414 23.54 -13.17 -24.99
C THR A 414 22.66 -13.37 -23.75
N THR A 415 22.44 -14.62 -23.36
CA THR A 415 21.68 -14.93 -22.14
C THR A 415 22.46 -14.54 -20.89
N LEU A 416 21.93 -13.61 -20.10
CA LEU A 416 22.53 -13.14 -18.84
C LEU A 416 22.06 -13.98 -17.65
N SER A 417 20.77 -14.32 -17.62
CA SER A 417 20.22 -15.18 -16.58
C SER A 417 18.98 -15.94 -17.07
N THR A 418 18.62 -16.96 -16.33
CA THR A 418 17.44 -17.79 -16.58
C THR A 418 16.47 -17.64 -15.45
N VAL A 419 15.24 -17.19 -15.75
CA VAL A 419 14.14 -17.16 -14.78
C VAL A 419 13.32 -18.43 -14.96
N LYS A 420 13.39 -19.30 -13.96
CA LYS A 420 12.69 -20.62 -14.00
C LYS A 420 11.17 -20.44 -14.03
N ALA A 421 10.52 -21.36 -14.72
CA ALA A 421 9.06 -21.43 -14.69
C ALA A 421 8.56 -21.72 -13.28
N SER A 422 7.42 -21.14 -12.92
CA SER A 422 6.74 -21.41 -11.65
C SER A 422 5.25 -21.66 -11.85
N ASP A 423 4.68 -22.54 -11.04
CA ASP A 423 3.24 -22.84 -10.98
C ASP A 423 2.86 -23.03 -9.50
N TYR A 424 2.35 -21.98 -8.90
CA TYR A 424 1.94 -21.99 -7.50
C TYR A 424 0.42 -22.04 -7.40
N ARG A 425 -0.08 -22.95 -6.56
CA ARG A 425 -1.52 -23.14 -6.35
C ARG A 425 -1.83 -23.27 -4.88
N HIS A 426 -2.97 -22.73 -4.47
CA HIS A 426 -3.56 -23.05 -3.18
C HIS A 426 -5.08 -23.02 -3.23
N VAL A 427 -5.69 -23.68 -2.26
CA VAL A 427 -7.14 -23.83 -2.12
C VAL A 427 -7.52 -23.48 -0.70
N MET A 428 -8.64 -22.82 -0.56
CA MET A 428 -9.31 -22.61 0.72
C MET A 428 -10.75 -23.08 0.63
N LEU A 429 -11.18 -23.78 1.65
CA LEU A 429 -12.53 -24.35 1.79
C LEU A 429 -13.07 -23.96 3.15
N SER A 430 -14.32 -23.51 3.20
CA SER A 430 -14.89 -22.94 4.42
C SER A 430 -16.34 -23.32 4.61
N TYR A 431 -16.71 -23.56 5.87
CA TYR A 431 -18.08 -23.68 6.32
C TYR A 431 -18.37 -22.62 7.35
N TYR A 432 -19.54 -22.01 7.30
CA TYR A 432 -19.91 -21.00 8.30
C TYR A 432 -21.39 -21.01 8.65
N GLY A 433 -21.66 -20.59 9.87
CA GLY A 433 -23.01 -20.33 10.35
C GLY A 433 -23.05 -18.98 11.07
N ARG A 434 -24.12 -18.22 10.85
CA ARG A 434 -24.35 -16.91 11.47
C ARG A 434 -25.78 -16.79 11.96
N VAL A 435 -25.93 -16.22 13.14
CA VAL A 435 -27.23 -15.84 13.73
C VAL A 435 -27.21 -14.34 13.98
N ASN A 436 -28.16 -13.62 13.43
CA ASN A 436 -28.49 -12.26 13.84
C ASN A 436 -29.87 -12.29 14.54
N TYR A 437 -29.92 -11.76 15.73
CA TYR A 437 -31.14 -11.67 16.52
C TYR A 437 -31.37 -10.24 16.99
N SER A 438 -32.60 -9.75 16.87
CA SER A 438 -32.98 -8.44 17.38
C SER A 438 -34.30 -8.54 18.13
N PHE A 439 -34.31 -8.09 19.38
CA PHE A 439 -35.53 -7.99 20.20
C PHE A 439 -35.95 -6.53 20.30
N ASP A 440 -37.19 -6.22 19.85
CA ASP A 440 -37.87 -4.91 19.91
C ASP A 440 -37.02 -3.76 19.32
N GLY A 441 -36.07 -4.07 18.41
CA GLY A 441 -35.08 -3.08 17.90
C GLY A 441 -34.05 -2.60 18.93
N LYS A 442 -34.14 -3.05 20.19
CA LYS A 442 -33.34 -2.59 21.32
C LYS A 442 -32.10 -3.43 21.55
N TYR A 443 -32.30 -4.75 21.68
CA TYR A 443 -31.23 -5.69 21.98
C TYR A 443 -30.83 -6.46 20.73
N LEU A 444 -29.60 -6.39 20.37
CA LEU A 444 -29.02 -6.96 19.16
C LEU A 444 -27.99 -8.00 19.52
N LEU A 445 -28.03 -9.16 18.91
CA LEU A 445 -27.05 -10.21 19.02
C LEU A 445 -26.63 -10.66 17.61
N THR A 446 -25.33 -10.74 17.37
CA THR A 446 -24.78 -11.45 16.22
C THR A 446 -23.81 -12.50 16.74
N ALA A 447 -23.97 -13.75 16.32
CA ALA A 447 -23.04 -14.83 16.59
C ALA A 447 -22.65 -15.50 15.28
N THR A 448 -21.36 -15.74 15.07
CA THR A 448 -20.83 -16.38 13.86
C THR A 448 -19.81 -17.43 14.26
N VAL A 449 -19.85 -18.60 13.62
CA VAL A 449 -18.79 -19.61 13.65
C VAL A 449 -18.40 -19.90 12.22
N ARG A 450 -17.11 -19.81 11.95
CA ARG A 450 -16.53 -20.16 10.66
C ARG A 450 -15.40 -21.17 10.85
N ARG A 451 -15.32 -22.15 9.98
CA ARG A 451 -14.27 -23.17 9.95
C ARG A 451 -13.64 -23.20 8.58
N ASP A 452 -12.37 -22.84 8.50
CA ASP A 452 -11.59 -22.73 7.27
C ASP A 452 -10.53 -23.83 7.21
N ALA A 453 -10.32 -24.38 6.00
CA ALA A 453 -9.20 -25.25 5.68
C ALA A 453 -8.37 -24.64 4.57
N SER A 454 -7.05 -24.64 4.72
CA SER A 454 -6.12 -24.14 3.71
C SER A 454 -5.11 -25.21 3.31
N SER A 455 -4.85 -25.33 2.01
CA SER A 455 -3.81 -26.21 1.47
C SER A 455 -2.37 -25.72 1.72
N ARG A 456 -2.20 -24.53 2.32
CA ARG A 456 -0.89 -24.02 2.75
C ARG A 456 -0.35 -24.70 4.00
N PHE A 457 -1.19 -25.45 4.70
CA PHE A 457 -0.86 -26.19 5.91
C PHE A 457 -0.96 -27.70 5.71
N SER A 458 -0.26 -28.46 6.55
CA SER A 458 -0.29 -29.90 6.55
C SER A 458 -1.70 -30.45 6.89
N LYS A 459 -1.91 -31.76 6.65
CA LYS A 459 -3.21 -32.40 6.91
C LYS A 459 -3.71 -32.17 8.34
N ASP A 460 -2.81 -32.15 9.32
CA ASP A 460 -3.15 -32.11 10.73
C ASP A 460 -3.45 -30.68 11.25
N THR A 461 -2.94 -29.65 10.59
CA THR A 461 -3.06 -28.26 11.02
C THR A 461 -3.86 -27.35 10.09
N ARG A 462 -4.36 -27.87 8.96
CA ARG A 462 -5.04 -27.07 7.93
C ARG A 462 -6.37 -26.46 8.34
N TRP A 463 -7.05 -27.04 9.35
CA TRP A 463 -8.33 -26.56 9.81
C TRP A 463 -8.21 -25.56 10.95
N GLY A 464 -8.73 -24.34 10.74
CA GLY A 464 -8.92 -23.31 11.79
C GLY A 464 -10.40 -23.06 12.06
N THR A 465 -10.76 -22.79 13.33
CA THR A 465 -12.13 -22.46 13.73
C THR A 465 -12.15 -21.06 14.35
N PHE A 466 -13.01 -20.19 13.84
CA PHE A 466 -13.04 -18.76 14.12
C PHE A 466 -14.43 -18.33 14.59
N PRO A 467 -14.70 -18.37 15.92
CA PRO A 467 -15.95 -17.91 16.49
C PRO A 467 -15.94 -16.40 16.71
N SER A 468 -17.13 -15.78 16.64
CA SER A 468 -17.32 -14.39 17.04
C SER A 468 -18.73 -14.14 17.58
N VAL A 469 -18.84 -13.17 18.49
CA VAL A 469 -20.09 -12.72 19.08
C VAL A 469 -20.08 -11.19 19.17
N ALA A 470 -21.20 -10.54 18.88
CA ALA A 470 -21.41 -9.12 19.09
C ALA A 470 -22.76 -8.86 19.73
N LEU A 471 -22.78 -7.92 20.66
CA LEU A 471 -23.95 -7.43 21.38
C LEU A 471 -24.14 -5.95 21.07
N GLY A 472 -25.39 -5.53 20.90
CA GLY A 472 -25.77 -4.14 20.76
C GLY A 472 -26.97 -3.79 21.62
N TRP A 473 -26.92 -2.63 22.24
CA TRP A 473 -28.05 -2.08 23.00
C TRP A 473 -28.37 -0.67 22.54
N THR A 474 -29.55 -0.53 21.89
CA THR A 474 -30.01 0.76 21.40
C THR A 474 -30.78 1.46 22.55
N LEU A 475 -30.09 2.26 23.32
CA LEU A 475 -30.58 2.96 24.50
C LEU A 475 -31.74 3.95 24.16
N THR A 476 -31.69 4.55 22.99
CA THR A 476 -32.75 5.50 22.53
C THR A 476 -34.09 4.83 22.27
N GLU A 477 -34.15 3.51 22.13
CA GLU A 477 -35.40 2.77 22.02
C GLU A 477 -35.99 2.40 23.38
N GLU A 478 -35.28 2.65 24.49
CA GLU A 478 -35.79 2.42 25.84
C GLU A 478 -36.85 3.46 26.21
N PRO A 479 -37.93 3.09 26.96
CA PRO A 479 -39.04 3.99 27.30
C PRO A 479 -38.58 5.31 27.95
N TRP A 480 -37.55 5.28 28.73
CA TRP A 480 -37.00 6.44 29.44
C TRP A 480 -36.15 7.39 28.57
N LEU A 481 -35.72 6.98 27.35
CA LEU A 481 -35.02 7.81 26.38
C LEU A 481 -35.81 8.04 25.08
N LYS A 482 -36.84 7.24 24.80
CA LYS A 482 -37.54 7.26 23.49
C LYS A 482 -38.11 8.62 23.07
N ASN A 483 -38.47 9.46 24.04
CA ASN A 483 -39.11 10.77 23.80
C ASN A 483 -38.13 11.96 23.86
N GLN A 484 -36.84 11.71 23.81
CA GLN A 484 -35.81 12.76 23.81
C GLN A 484 -35.76 13.49 22.47
N LYS A 485 -35.80 14.85 22.54
CA LYS A 485 -35.72 15.71 21.33
C LYS A 485 -34.30 16.03 20.90
N VAL A 486 -33.34 15.95 21.82
CA VAL A 486 -31.95 16.35 21.59
C VAL A 486 -31.12 15.12 21.18
N LEU A 487 -31.29 14.01 21.89
CA LEU A 487 -30.59 12.75 21.65
C LEU A 487 -31.36 11.92 20.64
N SER A 488 -30.88 11.79 19.43
CA SER A 488 -31.53 11.06 18.34
C SER A 488 -31.06 9.63 18.16
N ASN A 489 -29.86 9.30 18.67
CA ASN A 489 -29.33 7.94 18.68
C ASN A 489 -28.34 7.79 19.84
N LEU A 490 -28.47 6.67 20.57
CA LEU A 490 -27.47 6.24 21.54
C LEU A 490 -27.46 4.73 21.55
N LYS A 491 -26.34 4.12 21.16
CA LYS A 491 -26.18 2.67 21.08
C LYS A 491 -24.85 2.23 21.66
N LEU A 492 -24.88 1.29 22.57
CA LEU A 492 -23.70 0.59 23.08
C LEU A 492 -23.44 -0.67 22.26
N ARG A 493 -22.18 -0.95 22.02
CA ARG A 493 -21.74 -2.14 21.28
C ARG A 493 -20.58 -2.82 22.05
N ALA A 494 -20.61 -4.14 22.08
CA ALA A 494 -19.51 -4.95 22.56
C ALA A 494 -19.32 -6.14 21.63
N SER A 495 -18.12 -6.46 21.23
CA SER A 495 -17.85 -7.62 20.41
C SER A 495 -16.56 -8.34 20.81
N TYR A 496 -16.61 -9.65 20.62
CA TYR A 496 -15.49 -10.57 20.80
C TYR A 496 -15.39 -11.45 19.55
N GLY A 497 -14.18 -11.76 19.12
CA GLY A 497 -14.00 -12.74 18.06
C GLY A 497 -12.55 -13.15 17.86
N ILE A 498 -12.40 -14.28 17.18
CA ILE A 498 -11.11 -14.83 16.78
C ILE A 498 -11.09 -14.86 15.26
N THR A 499 -9.99 -14.39 14.69
CA THR A 499 -9.70 -14.47 13.25
C THR A 499 -8.37 -15.18 13.02
N GLY A 500 -8.23 -15.83 11.87
CA GLY A 500 -6.98 -16.47 11.44
C GLY A 500 -6.18 -15.62 10.48
N GLN A 501 -4.92 -15.98 10.25
CA GLN A 501 -4.06 -15.40 9.23
C GLN A 501 -3.18 -16.49 8.62
N GLN A 502 -3.02 -16.45 7.30
CA GLN A 502 -2.15 -17.36 6.54
C GLN A 502 -1.36 -16.61 5.45
N GLU A 503 -1.66 -15.33 5.20
CA GLU A 503 -1.02 -14.58 4.14
C GLU A 503 0.45 -14.29 4.51
N GLY A 504 1.33 -14.34 3.53
CA GLY A 504 2.77 -14.15 3.74
C GLY A 504 3.56 -15.45 3.93
N ILE A 505 2.90 -16.63 3.97
CA ILE A 505 3.59 -17.92 3.87
C ILE A 505 3.47 -18.47 2.44
N GLY A 506 4.48 -19.24 2.03
CA GLY A 506 4.45 -19.97 0.76
C GLY A 506 3.44 -21.12 0.77
N ASN A 507 3.07 -21.58 -0.41
CA ASN A 507 2.05 -22.63 -0.57
C ASN A 507 2.51 -24.01 -0.08
N TYR A 508 3.83 -24.22 0.11
CA TYR A 508 4.43 -25.54 0.36
C TYR A 508 5.44 -25.53 1.50
N ASN A 509 5.43 -24.53 2.38
CA ASN A 509 6.43 -24.36 3.46
C ASN A 509 6.41 -25.49 4.49
N TYR A 510 5.36 -26.30 4.55
CA TYR A 510 5.27 -27.46 5.43
C TYR A 510 5.89 -28.74 4.84
N LEU A 511 6.38 -28.69 3.58
CA LEU A 511 7.02 -29.80 2.90
C LEU A 511 8.55 -29.74 3.03
N PRO A 512 9.24 -30.88 3.13
CA PRO A 512 10.70 -30.91 3.07
C PRO A 512 11.19 -30.50 1.67
N VAL A 513 12.16 -29.59 1.64
CA VAL A 513 12.74 -29.05 0.40
C VAL A 513 14.26 -29.22 0.45
N TYR A 514 14.84 -29.49 -0.70
CA TYR A 514 16.29 -29.56 -0.89
C TYR A 514 16.74 -28.48 -1.87
N THR A 515 17.82 -27.78 -1.53
CA THR A 515 18.44 -26.80 -2.40
C THR A 515 19.67 -27.39 -3.05
N ALA A 516 19.73 -27.32 -4.38
CA ALA A 516 20.89 -27.72 -5.16
C ALA A 516 22.06 -26.73 -4.97
N SER A 517 23.29 -27.21 -5.00
CA SER A 517 24.47 -26.35 -5.08
C SER A 517 24.41 -25.46 -6.34
N VAL A 518 24.87 -24.21 -6.21
CA VAL A 518 25.04 -23.31 -7.36
C VAL A 518 26.33 -23.65 -8.12
N ALA A 519 26.41 -23.21 -9.38
CA ALA A 519 27.62 -23.34 -10.17
C ALA A 519 28.84 -22.73 -9.44
N GLY A 520 29.93 -23.47 -9.37
CA GLY A 520 31.14 -23.13 -8.61
C GLY A 520 31.13 -23.53 -7.13
N ALA A 521 29.99 -24.09 -6.63
CA ALA A 521 29.88 -24.69 -5.30
C ALA A 521 29.49 -26.17 -5.36
N GLU A 522 29.75 -26.84 -6.48
CA GLU A 522 29.56 -28.24 -6.68
C GLU A 522 30.68 -29.05 -6.02
N ALA A 523 30.39 -30.26 -5.58
CA ALA A 523 31.42 -31.17 -5.08
C ALA A 523 32.24 -31.74 -6.25
N PHE A 524 33.57 -31.71 -6.16
CA PHE A 524 34.47 -32.34 -7.13
C PHE A 524 34.76 -33.76 -6.65
N ILE A 525 34.14 -34.77 -7.27
CA ILE A 525 34.30 -36.17 -6.90
C ILE A 525 34.69 -36.98 -8.13
N ASN A 526 35.73 -37.77 -8.03
CA ASN A 526 36.24 -38.64 -9.11
C ASN A 526 36.48 -37.91 -10.45
N GLY A 527 37.01 -36.68 -10.40
CA GLY A 527 37.29 -35.91 -11.62
C GLY A 527 36.09 -35.19 -12.24
N HIS A 528 34.93 -35.22 -11.60
CA HIS A 528 33.69 -34.59 -12.08
C HIS A 528 33.13 -33.61 -11.05
N TYR A 529 32.55 -32.50 -11.51
CA TYR A 529 31.72 -31.64 -10.68
C TYR A 529 30.33 -32.23 -10.56
N ILE A 530 29.92 -32.50 -9.33
CA ILE A 530 28.63 -33.10 -9.00
C ILE A 530 27.81 -32.11 -8.20
N THR A 531 26.61 -31.82 -8.71
CA THR A 531 25.60 -31.05 -7.97
C THR A 531 25.22 -31.78 -6.70
N THR A 532 25.47 -31.14 -5.56
CA THR A 532 25.03 -31.64 -4.25
C THR A 532 23.73 -30.99 -3.83
N TYR A 533 23.00 -31.64 -2.94
CA TYR A 533 21.72 -31.17 -2.41
C TYR A 533 21.80 -31.04 -0.90
N ARG A 534 21.35 -29.91 -0.40
CA ARG A 534 21.28 -29.60 1.01
C ARG A 534 19.82 -29.56 1.46
N PRO A 535 19.42 -30.24 2.55
CA PRO A 535 18.08 -30.07 3.09
C PRO A 535 17.90 -28.67 3.67
N GLU A 536 16.77 -28.04 3.34
CA GLU A 536 16.35 -26.78 3.96
C GLU A 536 15.55 -27.05 5.23
N SER A 537 15.52 -26.06 6.12
CA SER A 537 14.69 -26.15 7.31
C SER A 537 13.20 -26.04 6.92
N TYR A 538 12.36 -26.88 7.52
CA TYR A 538 10.91 -26.81 7.37
C TYR A 538 10.22 -27.16 8.67
N VAL A 539 8.95 -26.76 8.81
CA VAL A 539 8.09 -27.09 9.94
C VAL A 539 6.82 -27.74 9.40
N GLU A 540 6.69 -29.05 9.59
CA GLU A 540 5.52 -29.80 9.14
C GLU A 540 4.23 -29.32 9.78
N ASN A 541 4.27 -28.97 11.07
CA ASN A 541 3.12 -28.58 11.87
C ASN A 541 2.89 -27.06 11.91
N LEU A 542 3.24 -26.35 10.83
CA LEU A 542 2.84 -24.94 10.67
C LEU A 542 1.33 -24.82 10.84
N LYS A 543 0.89 -23.84 11.63
CA LYS A 543 -0.53 -23.59 11.92
C LYS A 543 -0.91 -22.15 11.70
N TRP A 544 -2.21 -21.89 11.77
CA TRP A 544 -2.78 -20.57 11.66
C TRP A 544 -2.24 -19.62 12.72
N GLU A 545 -1.84 -18.44 12.30
CA GLU A 545 -1.70 -17.31 13.18
C GLU A 545 -3.10 -16.87 13.62
N THR A 546 -3.33 -16.61 14.90
CA THR A 546 -4.66 -16.32 15.44
C THR A 546 -4.70 -14.99 16.18
N THR A 547 -5.68 -14.16 15.86
CA THR A 547 -5.92 -12.87 16.50
C THR A 547 -7.22 -12.89 17.27
N THR A 548 -7.15 -12.74 18.57
CA THR A 548 -8.31 -12.54 19.46
C THR A 548 -8.53 -11.05 19.64
N SER A 549 -9.76 -10.58 19.39
CA SER A 549 -10.13 -9.17 19.46
C SER A 549 -11.30 -8.94 20.38
N TRP A 550 -11.24 -7.86 21.17
CA TRP A 550 -12.36 -7.24 21.86
C TRP A 550 -12.56 -5.84 21.32
N ASN A 551 -13.81 -5.43 21.13
CA ASN A 551 -14.17 -4.08 20.73
C ASN A 551 -15.38 -3.61 21.53
N PHE A 552 -15.29 -2.40 22.10
CA PHE A 552 -16.36 -1.72 22.81
C PHE A 552 -16.63 -0.40 22.08
N GLY A 553 -17.88 -0.16 21.72
CA GLY A 553 -18.26 1.01 20.93
C GLY A 553 -19.47 1.74 21.51
N LEU A 554 -19.47 3.05 21.33
CA LEU A 554 -20.58 3.94 21.61
C LEU A 554 -20.94 4.71 20.34
N ASP A 555 -22.12 4.49 19.81
CA ASP A 555 -22.66 5.30 18.71
C ASP A 555 -23.60 6.35 19.32
N PHE A 556 -23.47 7.60 18.88
CA PHE A 556 -24.29 8.71 19.35
C PHE A 556 -24.79 9.59 18.21
N GLY A 557 -25.93 10.21 18.41
CA GLY A 557 -26.52 11.17 17.50
C GLY A 557 -27.33 12.23 18.24
N PHE A 558 -27.21 13.48 17.83
CA PHE A 558 -27.93 14.61 18.42
C PHE A 558 -28.63 15.41 17.34
N LEU A 559 -29.69 16.15 17.73
CA LEU A 559 -30.41 17.12 16.91
C LEU A 559 -30.91 16.53 15.58
N ASN A 560 -31.60 15.38 15.65
CA ASN A 560 -32.07 14.62 14.49
C ASN A 560 -30.96 14.23 13.50
N GLY A 561 -29.79 13.83 14.03
CA GLY A 561 -28.66 13.38 13.23
C GLY A 561 -27.78 14.51 12.66
N ARG A 562 -28.00 15.79 13.04
CA ARG A 562 -27.13 16.89 12.63
C ARG A 562 -25.72 16.78 13.22
N ILE A 563 -25.60 16.15 14.38
CA ILE A 563 -24.31 15.77 14.97
C ILE A 563 -24.40 14.28 15.27
N GLY A 564 -23.46 13.50 14.78
CA GLY A 564 -23.40 12.07 15.05
C GLY A 564 -21.97 11.59 15.02
N GLY A 565 -21.74 10.43 15.63
CA GLY A 565 -20.41 9.86 15.66
C GLY A 565 -20.36 8.51 16.37
N ALA A 566 -19.14 8.00 16.49
CA ALA A 566 -18.85 6.80 17.23
C ALA A 566 -17.51 6.94 17.96
N ILE A 567 -17.42 6.28 19.11
CA ILE A 567 -16.19 6.10 19.86
C ILE A 567 -16.02 4.60 20.03
N ASP A 568 -14.89 4.06 19.59
CA ASP A 568 -14.53 2.67 19.70
C ASP A 568 -13.23 2.50 20.50
N PHE A 569 -13.22 1.59 21.46
CA PHE A 569 -12.04 1.08 22.11
C PHE A 569 -11.82 -0.36 21.69
N TYR A 570 -10.62 -0.71 21.25
CA TYR A 570 -10.29 -2.07 20.87
C TYR A 570 -9.01 -2.58 21.55
N THR A 571 -8.96 -3.90 21.74
CA THR A 571 -7.73 -4.62 22.06
C THR A 571 -7.66 -5.89 21.20
N ARG A 572 -6.46 -6.20 20.74
CA ARG A 572 -6.16 -7.35 19.89
C ARG A 572 -4.93 -8.06 20.43
N LYS A 573 -4.99 -9.39 20.45
CA LYS A 573 -3.87 -10.26 20.84
C LYS A 573 -3.65 -11.27 19.75
N THR A 574 -2.53 -11.18 19.05
CA THR A 574 -2.12 -12.14 18.03
C THR A 574 -1.13 -13.10 18.60
N LYS A 575 -1.39 -14.39 18.43
CA LYS A 575 -0.56 -15.50 18.87
C LYS A 575 -0.13 -16.35 17.69
N ASP A 576 0.92 -17.15 17.95
CA ASP A 576 1.46 -18.09 16.97
C ASP A 576 1.84 -17.38 15.66
N LEU A 577 2.51 -16.20 15.77
CA LEU A 577 2.96 -15.42 14.62
C LEU A 577 3.83 -16.27 13.70
N LEU A 578 3.58 -16.17 12.41
CA LEU A 578 4.40 -16.79 11.38
C LEU A 578 5.67 -15.95 11.19
N ALA A 579 6.79 -16.42 11.72
CA ALA A 579 8.04 -15.69 11.73
C ALA A 579 9.22 -16.53 11.25
N SER A 580 10.13 -15.92 10.49
CA SER A 580 11.43 -16.51 10.16
C SER A 580 12.41 -16.16 11.27
N VAL A 581 12.86 -17.16 12.00
CA VAL A 581 13.78 -17.01 13.13
C VAL A 581 15.01 -17.89 12.94
N PRO A 582 16.17 -17.55 13.53
CA PRO A 582 17.32 -18.44 13.54
C PRO A 582 16.95 -19.75 14.24
N PRO A 583 17.27 -20.91 13.65
CA PRO A 583 17.09 -22.20 14.30
C PRO A 583 18.13 -22.41 15.41
N ALA A 584 17.90 -23.42 16.27
CA ALA A 584 18.90 -23.84 17.23
C ALA A 584 20.21 -24.22 16.53
N ALA A 585 21.34 -23.83 17.09
CA ALA A 585 22.65 -24.10 16.51
C ALA A 585 22.85 -25.61 16.24
N GLY A 586 23.26 -25.95 15.02
CA GLY A 586 23.50 -27.34 14.61
C GLY A 586 22.25 -28.15 14.24
N SER A 587 21.04 -27.58 14.35
CA SER A 587 19.80 -28.33 14.04
C SER A 587 19.48 -28.37 12.54
N THR A 588 19.98 -27.45 11.76
CA THR A 588 19.72 -27.33 10.32
C THR A 588 20.85 -26.58 9.62
N PHE A 589 20.94 -26.72 8.30
CA PHE A 589 21.88 -25.96 7.45
C PHE A 589 21.32 -24.57 7.04
N SER A 590 20.06 -24.29 7.31
CA SER A 590 19.44 -23.02 6.96
C SER A 590 19.74 -21.95 8.03
N LYS A 591 19.93 -20.70 7.61
CA LYS A 591 20.14 -19.57 8.51
C LYS A 591 18.87 -19.21 9.31
N THR A 592 17.70 -19.50 8.73
CA THR A 592 16.40 -19.20 9.34
C THR A 592 15.43 -20.35 9.10
N ILE A 593 14.45 -20.47 9.98
CA ILE A 593 13.33 -21.40 9.88
C ILE A 593 12.02 -20.63 10.02
N LEU A 594 11.09 -20.85 9.09
CA LEU A 594 9.74 -20.30 9.21
C LEU A 594 8.93 -21.16 10.17
N THR A 595 8.44 -20.58 11.24
CA THR A 595 7.67 -21.28 12.27
C THR A 595 6.67 -20.37 12.97
N ASN A 596 5.77 -20.94 13.75
CA ASN A 596 4.86 -20.19 14.59
C ASN A 596 5.57 -19.78 15.88
N VAL A 597 5.95 -18.51 16.00
CA VAL A 597 6.65 -17.98 17.17
C VAL A 597 6.29 -16.53 17.39
N GLY A 598 6.13 -16.17 18.64
CA GLY A 598 5.87 -14.79 19.02
C GLY A 598 4.41 -14.44 19.21
N ASN A 599 4.22 -13.35 19.93
CA ASN A 599 2.91 -12.77 20.21
C ASN A 599 2.99 -11.25 20.14
N VAL A 600 1.90 -10.62 19.70
CA VAL A 600 1.76 -9.16 19.64
C VAL A 600 0.47 -8.75 20.30
N ASP A 601 0.53 -7.71 21.13
CA ASP A 601 -0.64 -7.04 21.70
C ASP A 601 -0.81 -5.67 21.03
N SER A 602 -2.04 -5.36 20.63
CA SER A 602 -2.41 -4.06 20.08
C SER A 602 -3.66 -3.52 20.76
N LYS A 603 -3.70 -2.21 21.00
CA LYS A 603 -4.86 -1.52 21.55
C LYS A 603 -4.98 -0.13 20.95
N GLY A 604 -6.21 0.41 20.91
CA GLY A 604 -6.42 1.75 20.40
C GLY A 604 -7.80 2.32 20.71
N ILE A 605 -7.91 3.62 20.46
CA ILE A 605 -9.15 4.39 20.54
C ILE A 605 -9.37 5.03 19.18
N GLU A 606 -10.58 4.88 18.67
CA GLU A 606 -11.04 5.48 17.43
C GLU A 606 -12.22 6.38 17.71
N VAL A 607 -12.21 7.59 17.18
CA VAL A 607 -13.32 8.53 17.24
C VAL A 607 -13.70 8.94 15.84
N SER A 608 -14.97 8.89 15.52
CA SER A 608 -15.53 9.49 14.30
C SER A 608 -16.63 10.47 14.68
N LEU A 609 -16.60 11.66 14.10
CA LEU A 609 -17.57 12.72 14.33
C LEU A 609 -18.02 13.29 13.00
N ASN A 610 -19.33 13.33 12.78
CA ASN A 610 -19.93 13.99 11.63
C ASN A 610 -20.87 15.06 12.13
N ALA A 611 -20.81 16.25 11.53
CA ALA A 611 -21.67 17.35 11.90
C ALA A 611 -22.12 18.13 10.67
N THR A 612 -23.38 18.63 10.72
CA THR A 612 -23.91 19.58 9.75
C THR A 612 -24.31 20.85 10.53
N PRO A 613 -23.31 21.72 10.88
CA PRO A 613 -23.56 22.91 11.69
C PRO A 613 -24.56 23.88 11.05
N ILE A 614 -24.50 24.02 9.74
CA ILE A 614 -25.38 24.90 8.97
C ILE A 614 -26.12 24.06 7.94
N GLN A 615 -27.47 24.13 7.97
CA GLN A 615 -28.34 23.51 6.99
C GLN A 615 -29.53 24.42 6.73
N THR A 616 -29.43 25.18 5.64
CA THR A 616 -30.49 26.06 5.17
C THR A 616 -30.76 25.80 3.68
N LYS A 617 -31.70 26.50 3.07
CA LYS A 617 -31.97 26.37 1.63
C LYS A 617 -30.72 26.69 0.80
N ASP A 618 -29.98 27.75 1.17
CA ASP A 618 -28.85 28.25 0.38
C ASP A 618 -27.48 27.75 0.91
N TRP A 619 -27.36 27.53 2.21
CA TRP A 619 -26.12 27.12 2.86
C TRP A 619 -26.22 25.71 3.46
N GLU A 620 -25.19 24.94 3.21
CA GLU A 620 -24.98 23.64 3.85
C GLU A 620 -23.51 23.48 4.18
N TRP A 621 -23.21 23.25 5.47
CA TRP A 621 -21.85 23.02 5.92
C TRP A 621 -21.75 21.65 6.58
N ASN A 622 -20.96 20.76 5.99
CA ASN A 622 -20.72 19.42 6.51
C ASN A 622 -19.29 19.31 6.97
N LEU A 623 -19.10 18.72 8.13
CA LEU A 623 -17.81 18.41 8.75
C LEU A 623 -17.75 16.92 9.05
N SER A 624 -16.61 16.29 8.77
CA SER A 624 -16.32 14.91 9.17
C SER A 624 -14.91 14.89 9.77
N TYR A 625 -14.81 14.48 11.02
CA TYR A 625 -13.56 14.37 11.75
C TYR A 625 -13.36 12.92 12.19
N ASN A 626 -12.13 12.42 12.07
CA ASN A 626 -11.75 11.15 12.61
C ASN A 626 -10.42 11.27 13.35
N PHE A 627 -10.30 10.48 14.41
CA PHE A 627 -9.12 10.40 15.25
C PHE A 627 -8.85 8.95 15.59
N THR A 628 -7.59 8.59 15.61
CA THR A 628 -7.13 7.27 16.03
C THR A 628 -5.89 7.42 16.90
N TRP A 629 -5.93 6.82 18.09
CA TRP A 629 -4.76 6.52 18.88
C TRP A 629 -4.53 5.01 18.83
N GLN A 630 -3.30 4.59 18.60
CA GLN A 630 -2.94 3.17 18.54
C GLN A 630 -1.60 2.92 19.21
N ASN A 631 -1.48 1.73 19.79
CA ASN A 631 -0.24 1.24 20.38
C ASN A 631 -0.14 -0.27 20.15
N MET A 632 0.99 -0.73 19.67
CA MET A 632 1.29 -2.14 19.43
C MET A 632 2.58 -2.50 20.19
N LYS A 633 2.61 -3.69 20.81
CA LYS A 633 3.80 -4.18 21.53
C LYS A 633 4.07 -5.64 21.19
N VAL A 634 5.32 -5.94 20.95
CA VAL A 634 5.83 -7.31 20.84
C VAL A 634 5.86 -7.92 22.24
N LYS A 635 5.31 -9.12 22.42
CA LYS A 635 5.23 -9.78 23.73
C LYS A 635 6.21 -10.92 23.86
N ASN A 636 6.44 -11.65 22.79
CA ASN A 636 7.37 -12.75 22.76
C ASN A 636 7.92 -12.95 21.36
N LEU A 637 9.21 -13.24 21.22
CA LEU A 637 9.91 -13.53 19.96
C LEU A 637 10.72 -14.84 20.02
N SER A 638 10.77 -15.51 21.19
CA SER A 638 11.64 -16.69 21.38
C SER A 638 10.91 -17.98 21.04
N LEU A 639 11.61 -18.91 20.37
CA LEU A 639 11.17 -20.30 20.17
C LEU A 639 11.15 -21.11 21.47
N THR A 640 11.98 -20.73 22.43
CA THR A 640 12.14 -21.42 23.70
C THR A 640 11.62 -20.55 24.84
N PRO A 641 10.72 -21.02 25.71
CA PRO A 641 10.33 -20.27 26.91
C PRO A 641 11.58 -19.90 27.73
N GLY A 642 11.77 -18.59 28.01
CA GLY A 642 12.95 -18.09 28.72
C GLY A 642 14.22 -17.94 27.85
N GLY A 643 14.14 -18.14 26.55
CA GLY A 643 15.27 -17.92 25.63
C GLY A 643 15.66 -16.43 25.54
N THR A 644 16.95 -16.15 25.38
CA THR A 644 17.53 -14.80 25.46
C THR A 644 17.49 -14.02 24.14
N GLN A 645 16.77 -14.47 23.11
CA GLN A 645 16.72 -13.74 21.83
C GLN A 645 15.77 -12.54 21.93
N THR A 646 16.28 -11.45 22.46
CA THR A 646 15.50 -10.25 22.79
C THR A 646 15.39 -9.25 21.64
N ASN A 647 16.30 -9.32 20.65
CA ASN A 647 16.41 -8.34 19.56
C ASN A 647 16.60 -9.03 18.22
N VAL A 648 15.68 -8.80 17.29
CA VAL A 648 15.76 -9.28 15.91
C VAL A 648 15.85 -8.07 15.00
N LYS A 649 17.04 -7.84 14.38
CA LYS A 649 17.21 -6.77 13.40
C LYS A 649 16.33 -7.06 12.18
N VAL A 650 15.57 -6.05 11.72
CA VAL A 650 14.55 -6.17 10.65
C VAL A 650 14.50 -4.91 9.79
N GLY A 651 13.62 -4.92 8.81
CA GLY A 651 13.36 -3.76 7.95
C GLY A 651 14.35 -3.60 6.80
N PRO A 652 14.22 -2.53 6.02
CA PRO A 652 15.14 -2.22 4.92
C PRO A 652 16.56 -2.01 5.42
N SER A 653 17.54 -2.33 4.57
CA SER A 653 18.96 -2.06 4.83
C SER A 653 19.47 -0.96 3.91
N ILE A 654 20.45 -0.20 4.38
CA ILE A 654 21.33 0.62 3.55
C ILE A 654 22.72 0.01 3.69
N ASP A 655 23.33 -0.36 2.58
CA ASP A 655 24.53 -1.20 2.53
C ASP A 655 24.34 -2.49 3.36
N ALA A 656 25.15 -2.76 4.35
CA ALA A 656 25.05 -3.94 5.21
C ALA A 656 24.25 -3.71 6.52
N TYR A 657 23.78 -2.48 6.78
CA TYR A 657 23.20 -2.11 8.06
C TYR A 657 21.67 -2.17 8.02
N GLN A 658 21.09 -2.79 9.05
CA GLN A 658 19.64 -2.75 9.36
C GLN A 658 19.41 -1.80 10.51
N PHE A 659 18.42 -0.91 10.35
CA PHE A 659 18.18 0.22 11.25
C PHE A 659 17.01 0.01 12.20
N GLN A 660 16.30 -1.10 12.08
CA GLN A 660 15.10 -1.38 12.86
C GLN A 660 15.22 -2.70 13.59
N VAL A 661 14.46 -2.84 14.68
CA VAL A 661 14.50 -4.01 15.56
C VAL A 661 13.10 -4.42 15.99
N LEU A 662 12.89 -5.73 16.13
CA LEU A 662 11.82 -6.30 16.92
C LEU A 662 12.39 -6.67 18.28
N SER A 663 11.78 -6.15 19.37
CA SER A 663 12.21 -6.41 20.73
C SER A 663 11.01 -6.66 21.63
N GLU A 664 11.14 -7.62 22.54
CA GLU A 664 10.09 -7.93 23.52
C GLU A 664 9.81 -6.74 24.46
N GLY A 665 8.54 -6.44 24.68
CA GLY A 665 8.08 -5.32 25.49
C GLY A 665 7.98 -3.97 24.78
N TYR A 666 8.50 -3.84 23.54
CA TYR A 666 8.59 -2.62 22.78
C TYR A 666 7.64 -2.61 21.57
N GLU A 667 7.51 -1.45 20.94
CA GLU A 667 6.82 -1.32 19.67
C GLU A 667 7.62 -2.04 18.56
N PRO A 668 6.96 -2.64 17.57
CA PRO A 668 7.67 -3.28 16.46
C PRO A 668 8.33 -2.24 15.57
N TYR A 669 9.44 -2.63 14.92
CA TYR A 669 10.19 -1.82 13.95
C TYR A 669 10.74 -0.51 14.51
N MET A 670 10.96 -0.39 15.83
CA MET A 670 11.67 0.77 16.39
C MET A 670 13.06 0.89 15.79
N PHE A 671 13.52 2.13 15.60
CA PHE A 671 14.89 2.36 15.17
C PHE A 671 15.86 1.85 16.22
N TYR A 672 16.93 1.19 15.77
CA TYR A 672 17.94 0.57 16.64
C TYR A 672 19.29 1.15 16.25
N VAL A 673 19.69 2.18 16.98
CA VAL A 673 20.72 3.14 16.61
C VAL A 673 21.58 3.51 17.80
N TYR A 674 22.76 4.10 17.54
CA TYR A 674 23.62 4.69 18.57
C TYR A 674 23.10 6.08 18.96
N HIS A 675 23.26 6.44 20.22
CA HIS A 675 22.97 7.78 20.71
C HIS A 675 24.14 8.72 20.39
N GLN A 676 23.91 9.68 19.49
CA GLN A 676 24.89 10.64 19.03
C GLN A 676 25.30 11.59 20.14
N LEU A 677 26.61 11.84 20.28
CA LEU A 677 27.14 12.89 21.14
C LEU A 677 27.31 14.20 20.38
N TYR A 678 27.08 15.30 21.12
CA TYR A 678 27.13 16.65 20.58
C TYR A 678 28.16 17.48 21.31
N ASP A 679 28.84 18.35 20.58
CA ASP A 679 29.74 19.35 21.13
C ASP A 679 28.92 20.36 21.98
N PRO A 680 29.25 20.53 23.27
CA PRO A 680 28.47 21.37 24.16
C PRO A 680 28.55 22.87 23.85
N GLU A 681 29.60 23.32 23.15
CA GLU A 681 29.79 24.72 22.83
C GLU A 681 29.08 25.09 21.51
N THR A 682 29.16 24.20 20.51
CA THR A 682 28.61 24.49 19.17
C THR A 682 27.28 23.83 18.90
N GLY A 683 26.88 22.84 19.70
CA GLY A 683 25.67 22.04 19.47
C GLY A 683 25.76 21.13 18.23
N LYS A 684 26.95 20.97 17.62
CA LYS A 684 27.14 20.12 16.45
C LYS A 684 27.35 18.65 16.86
N PRO A 685 26.85 17.69 16.07
CA PRO A 685 27.15 16.30 16.30
C PRO A 685 28.64 16.02 16.11
N ILE A 686 29.23 15.24 17.01
CA ILE A 686 30.66 14.86 16.94
C ILE A 686 30.76 13.56 16.14
N GLU A 687 31.54 13.59 15.05
CA GLU A 687 31.73 12.46 14.17
C GLU A 687 32.26 11.23 14.93
N GLY A 688 31.61 10.07 14.74
CA GLY A 688 32.01 8.79 15.35
C GLY A 688 31.91 8.72 16.87
N ALA A 689 31.38 9.77 17.52
CA ALA A 689 31.22 9.78 18.98
C ALA A 689 29.79 9.43 19.38
N TYR A 690 29.67 8.33 20.12
CA TYR A 690 28.39 7.81 20.61
C TYR A 690 28.47 7.59 22.13
N ALA A 691 27.32 7.54 22.76
CA ALA A 691 27.23 7.24 24.18
C ALA A 691 27.49 5.75 24.42
N ASP A 692 28.41 5.46 25.34
CA ASP A 692 28.62 4.15 25.90
C ASP A 692 27.50 3.88 26.93
N LEU A 693 26.47 3.16 26.51
CA LEU A 693 25.25 2.95 27.28
C LEU A 693 25.38 1.82 28.28
N ASN A 694 26.28 0.89 28.07
CA ASN A 694 26.55 -0.21 28.98
C ASN A 694 27.73 0.06 29.95
N ASN A 695 28.49 1.15 29.71
CA ASN A 695 29.68 1.57 30.47
C ASN A 695 30.81 0.54 30.47
N ASP A 696 31.04 -0.15 29.34
CA ASP A 696 32.16 -1.12 29.21
C ASP A 696 33.43 -0.50 28.59
N GLY A 697 33.36 0.76 28.15
CA GLY A 697 34.46 1.52 27.55
C GLY A 697 34.65 1.27 26.04
N GLU A 698 33.78 0.50 25.41
CA GLU A 698 33.82 0.20 23.98
C GLU A 698 32.47 0.53 23.33
N ILE A 699 32.49 1.20 22.20
CA ILE A 699 31.25 1.43 21.40
C ILE A 699 31.05 0.29 20.42
N ASN A 700 30.01 -0.51 20.67
CA ASN A 700 29.70 -1.69 19.85
C ASN A 700 28.17 -1.97 19.82
N ASP A 701 27.73 -3.11 19.26
CA ASP A 701 26.31 -3.46 19.13
C ASP A 701 25.53 -3.50 20.47
N ALA A 702 26.23 -3.54 21.62
CA ALA A 702 25.62 -3.51 22.93
C ALA A 702 25.14 -2.10 23.34
N ASP A 703 25.67 -1.05 22.69
CA ASP A 703 25.28 0.35 22.90
C ASP A 703 24.14 0.80 21.96
N LEU A 704 23.71 -0.06 21.06
CA LEU A 704 22.52 0.21 20.26
C LEU A 704 21.28 0.26 21.17
N TYR A 705 20.50 1.31 21.00
CA TYR A 705 19.27 1.48 21.77
C TYR A 705 18.05 1.67 20.88
N ARG A 706 16.89 1.48 21.45
CA ARG A 706 15.60 1.64 20.76
C ARG A 706 15.17 3.10 20.83
N TYR A 707 15.18 3.73 19.66
CA TYR A 707 14.86 5.16 19.53
C TYR A 707 13.67 5.33 18.61
N HIS A 708 12.55 5.75 19.11
CA HIS A 708 11.31 6.03 18.38
C HIS A 708 10.80 4.91 17.43
N SER A 709 9.59 5.08 16.94
CA SER A 709 8.91 4.17 16.03
C SER A 709 8.56 4.90 14.71
N PRO A 710 8.64 4.25 13.55
CA PRO A 710 8.14 4.82 12.30
C PRO A 710 6.61 4.93 12.27
N ALA A 711 5.90 4.14 13.06
CA ALA A 711 4.44 4.15 13.08
C ALA A 711 3.90 5.34 13.85
N PRO A 712 2.94 6.12 13.30
CA PRO A 712 2.32 7.22 14.02
C PRO A 712 1.47 6.69 15.19
N LYS A 713 1.59 7.34 16.35
CA LYS A 713 0.71 7.06 17.51
C LYS A 713 -0.67 7.70 17.35
N TYR A 714 -0.73 8.89 16.75
CA TYR A 714 -1.97 9.62 16.53
C TYR A 714 -2.16 9.87 15.04
N ILE A 715 -3.34 9.49 14.54
CA ILE A 715 -3.74 9.69 13.15
C ILE A 715 -5.05 10.47 13.16
N MET A 716 -5.10 11.57 12.41
CA MET A 716 -6.27 12.44 12.35
C MET A 716 -6.64 12.73 10.89
N GLY A 717 -7.94 12.84 10.66
CA GLY A 717 -8.48 13.31 9.38
C GLY A 717 -9.62 14.30 9.62
N LEU A 718 -9.63 15.38 8.86
CA LEU A 718 -10.72 16.37 8.86
C LEU A 718 -11.12 16.64 7.42
N SER A 719 -12.38 16.38 7.11
CA SER A 719 -12.98 16.76 5.83
C SER A 719 -14.08 17.79 6.06
N THR A 720 -14.13 18.82 5.23
CA THR A 720 -15.18 19.83 5.28
C THR A 720 -15.71 20.12 3.90
N SER A 721 -17.01 20.36 3.80
CA SER A 721 -17.70 20.75 2.57
C SER A 721 -18.70 21.86 2.88
N LEU A 722 -18.49 23.03 2.29
CA LEU A 722 -19.34 24.19 2.42
C LEU A 722 -20.02 24.47 1.07
N ARG A 723 -21.33 24.30 1.02
CA ARG A 723 -22.15 24.62 -0.15
C ARG A 723 -22.88 25.96 0.07
N TYR A 724 -22.74 26.83 -0.91
CA TYR A 724 -23.57 28.04 -1.05
C TYR A 724 -24.27 28.01 -2.40
N LYS A 725 -25.58 27.79 -2.39
CA LYS A 725 -26.38 27.61 -3.60
C LYS A 725 -25.77 26.54 -4.51
N GLN A 726 -25.25 26.92 -5.68
CA GLN A 726 -24.63 26.04 -6.67
C GLN A 726 -23.10 25.83 -6.44
N LEU A 727 -22.49 26.67 -5.62
CA LEU A 727 -21.05 26.61 -5.35
C LEU A 727 -20.76 25.71 -4.15
N THR A 728 -19.80 24.81 -4.29
CA THR A 728 -19.35 23.94 -3.19
C THR A 728 -17.83 24.03 -3.06
N LEU A 729 -17.35 24.40 -1.87
CA LEU A 729 -15.96 24.35 -1.46
C LEU A 729 -15.74 23.06 -0.64
N GLY A 730 -14.73 22.28 -0.98
CA GLY A 730 -14.34 21.08 -0.25
C GLY A 730 -12.87 21.09 0.14
N MET A 731 -12.56 20.68 1.37
CA MET A 731 -11.19 20.54 1.87
C MET A 731 -11.04 19.21 2.63
N SER A 732 -9.84 18.62 2.56
CA SER A 732 -9.50 17.41 3.31
C SER A 732 -8.09 17.55 3.90
N PHE A 733 -8.01 17.45 5.21
CA PHE A 733 -6.77 17.55 5.98
C PHE A 733 -6.45 16.19 6.60
N ARG A 734 -5.16 15.89 6.72
CA ARG A 734 -4.64 14.77 7.49
C ARG A 734 -3.48 15.21 8.37
N ALA A 735 -3.37 14.56 9.53
CA ALA A 735 -2.22 14.72 10.39
C ALA A 735 -1.81 13.37 10.97
N ASN A 736 -0.51 13.10 10.97
CA ASN A 736 0.12 12.03 11.72
C ASN A 736 1.04 12.68 12.76
N ILE A 737 1.00 12.19 13.99
CA ILE A 737 1.80 12.73 15.08
C ILE A 737 2.54 11.60 15.77
N ASP A 738 3.76 11.88 16.18
CA ASP A 738 4.67 10.96 16.86
C ASP A 738 5.03 9.76 15.96
N ASN A 739 5.38 10.07 14.70
CA ASN A 739 6.04 9.15 13.78
C ASN A 739 7.41 9.70 13.41
N TYR A 740 8.35 8.80 13.15
CA TYR A 740 9.73 9.14 12.86
C TYR A 740 10.20 8.47 11.58
N VAL A 741 11.16 9.10 10.91
CA VAL A 741 11.76 8.60 9.68
C VAL A 741 13.27 8.67 9.82
N TYR A 742 13.95 7.61 9.42
CA TYR A 742 15.39 7.61 9.24
C TYR A 742 15.71 8.27 7.89
N ASN A 743 16.41 9.41 7.94
CA ASN A 743 16.83 10.16 6.76
C ASN A 743 18.08 9.51 6.13
N GLY A 744 17.83 8.43 5.39
CA GLY A 744 18.90 7.69 4.69
C GLY A 744 19.55 8.49 3.58
N MET A 745 18.82 9.42 2.94
CA MET A 745 19.41 10.34 1.95
C MET A 745 20.43 11.29 2.61
N GLY A 746 20.05 11.93 3.73
CA GLY A 746 20.94 12.79 4.50
C GLY A 746 22.20 12.03 4.97
N MET A 747 22.02 10.82 5.48
CA MET A 747 23.12 9.96 5.93
C MET A 747 24.03 9.55 4.76
N SER A 748 23.44 9.09 3.66
CA SER A 748 24.18 8.55 2.51
C SER A 748 24.89 9.60 1.67
N THR A 749 24.47 10.87 1.75
CA THR A 749 24.99 11.95 0.91
C THR A 749 25.53 13.16 1.70
N GLY A 750 25.45 13.12 3.03
CA GLY A 750 25.88 14.22 3.92
C GLY A 750 27.29 14.10 4.51
N ALA A 751 28.13 13.20 3.99
CA ALA A 751 29.51 12.99 4.45
C ALA A 751 30.52 13.18 3.32
N TRP A 752 31.70 13.73 3.66
CA TRP A 752 32.77 14.02 2.69
C TRP A 752 33.19 12.80 1.89
N GLU A 753 33.25 11.61 2.48
CA GLU A 753 33.68 10.38 1.76
C GLU A 753 32.81 10.07 0.54
N THR A 754 31.59 10.61 0.49
CA THR A 754 30.66 10.35 -0.62
C THR A 754 30.86 11.32 -1.79
N VAL A 755 31.70 12.35 -1.62
CA VAL A 755 31.96 13.39 -2.62
C VAL A 755 32.69 12.84 -3.84
N SER A 756 33.44 11.74 -3.70
CA SER A 756 34.22 11.19 -4.81
C SER A 756 34.26 9.67 -4.79
N TYR A 757 34.05 9.08 -5.95
CA TYR A 757 34.30 7.66 -6.19
C TYR A 757 35.60 7.49 -6.97
N ASN A 758 36.53 6.69 -6.44
CA ASN A 758 37.79 6.31 -7.08
C ASN A 758 38.60 7.49 -7.66
N ASN A 759 38.46 8.69 -7.09
CA ASN A 759 39.10 9.92 -7.56
C ASN A 759 38.86 10.28 -9.05
N SER A 760 37.84 9.70 -9.67
CA SER A 760 37.49 9.92 -11.08
C SER A 760 36.14 10.63 -11.28
N GLN A 761 35.38 10.76 -10.22
CA GLN A 761 34.06 11.41 -10.26
C GLN A 761 33.80 12.18 -8.97
N LEU A 762 33.18 13.36 -9.10
CA LEU A 762 32.63 14.09 -8.00
C LEU A 762 31.10 13.84 -7.94
N ASN A 763 30.58 13.72 -6.72
CA ASN A 763 29.15 13.66 -6.42
C ASN A 763 28.75 14.85 -5.57
N ASN A 764 27.52 15.32 -5.78
CA ASN A 764 26.97 16.38 -4.95
C ASN A 764 26.70 15.88 -3.52
N LEU A 765 26.70 16.80 -2.57
CA LEU A 765 26.46 16.56 -1.16
C LEU A 765 25.12 17.13 -0.71
N ASN A 766 24.52 16.49 0.29
CA ASN A 766 23.37 17.04 0.99
C ASN A 766 23.78 18.27 1.80
N THR A 767 22.89 19.24 1.91
CA THR A 767 23.14 20.50 2.69
C THR A 767 23.42 20.25 4.16
N SER A 768 23.05 19.07 4.71
CA SER A 768 23.42 18.65 6.07
C SER A 768 24.94 18.66 6.31
N PHE A 769 25.76 18.43 5.27
CA PHE A 769 27.21 18.53 5.35
C PHE A 769 27.69 19.88 5.88
N LEU A 770 27.06 20.97 5.48
CA LEU A 770 27.42 22.32 5.95
C LEU A 770 27.19 22.51 7.46
N LYS A 771 26.27 21.70 8.05
CA LYS A 771 25.95 21.72 9.48
C LYS A 771 26.86 20.77 10.26
N THR A 772 27.09 19.56 9.75
CA THR A 772 27.79 18.50 10.46
C THR A 772 29.30 18.51 10.22
N GLY A 773 29.72 18.75 8.97
CA GLY A 773 31.12 18.59 8.51
C GLY A 773 31.63 17.16 8.56
N PHE A 774 30.77 16.16 8.60
CA PHE A 774 31.13 14.74 8.70
C PHE A 774 32.03 14.31 7.54
N LYS A 775 33.12 13.63 7.86
CA LYS A 775 34.03 13.04 6.88
C LYS A 775 33.54 11.68 6.44
N THR A 776 32.95 10.91 7.34
CA THR A 776 32.46 9.55 7.11
C THR A 776 30.97 9.43 7.40
N ARG A 777 30.28 8.49 6.76
CA ARG A 777 28.84 8.23 6.96
C ARG A 777 28.61 7.66 8.34
N GLN A 778 27.66 8.25 9.07
CA GLN A 778 27.29 7.83 10.43
C GLN A 778 26.05 6.93 10.36
N TYR A 779 26.24 5.68 9.91
CA TYR A 779 25.13 4.76 9.52
C TYR A 779 24.07 4.58 10.60
N LEU A 780 24.43 4.26 11.81
CA LEU A 780 23.48 3.93 12.87
C LEU A 780 23.31 5.07 13.88
N SER A 781 23.57 6.32 13.49
CA SER A 781 23.38 7.49 14.37
C SER A 781 21.90 7.87 14.48
N ASP A 782 21.42 8.13 15.70
CA ASP A 782 20.08 8.68 15.95
C ASP A 782 19.91 10.12 15.43
N TYR A 783 21.00 10.80 15.08
CA TYR A 783 21.01 12.10 14.40
C TYR A 783 20.12 12.12 13.15
N TYR A 784 20.04 10.99 12.42
CA TYR A 784 19.25 10.84 11.21
C TYR A 784 17.84 10.32 11.45
N VAL A 785 17.46 10.02 12.70
CA VAL A 785 16.07 9.66 13.05
C VAL A 785 15.30 10.95 13.34
N GLU A 786 14.59 11.44 12.37
CA GLU A 786 13.91 12.73 12.44
C GLU A 786 12.42 12.59 12.75
N ASN A 787 11.87 13.55 13.47
CA ASN A 787 10.43 13.64 13.70
C ASN A 787 9.71 13.97 12.41
N ALA A 788 8.93 13.04 11.89
CA ALA A 788 8.18 13.14 10.65
C ALA A 788 6.68 13.41 10.89
N SER A 789 6.31 13.95 12.05
CA SER A 789 4.95 14.44 12.28
C SER A 789 4.58 15.49 11.26
N PHE A 790 3.34 15.47 10.79
CA PHE A 790 2.91 16.42 9.76
C PHE A 790 1.44 16.80 9.87
N LEU A 791 1.12 17.96 9.27
CA LEU A 791 -0.22 18.37 8.87
C LEU A 791 -0.23 18.62 7.36
N LYS A 792 -1.08 17.89 6.64
CA LYS A 792 -1.27 18.02 5.19
C LYS A 792 -2.66 18.54 4.87
N LEU A 793 -2.76 19.45 3.90
CA LEU A 793 -3.97 19.71 3.14
C LEU A 793 -3.89 18.87 1.86
N ASP A 794 -4.52 17.70 1.89
CA ASP A 794 -4.45 16.75 0.77
C ASP A 794 -5.25 17.19 -0.44
N ASN A 795 -6.42 17.81 -0.20
CA ASN A 795 -7.33 18.21 -1.28
C ASN A 795 -8.02 19.53 -0.96
N LEU A 796 -8.04 20.40 -1.97
CA LEU A 796 -8.85 21.62 -2.02
C LEU A 796 -9.64 21.59 -3.32
N SER A 797 -10.98 21.66 -3.26
CA SER A 797 -11.85 21.58 -4.42
C SER A 797 -12.90 22.69 -4.41
N LEU A 798 -13.13 23.29 -5.57
CA LEU A 798 -14.21 24.24 -5.82
C LEU A 798 -15.06 23.70 -6.98
N SER A 799 -16.33 23.45 -6.72
CA SER A 799 -17.28 22.90 -7.71
C SER A 799 -18.45 23.85 -7.89
N TYR A 800 -18.80 24.12 -9.11
CA TYR A 800 -19.95 24.91 -9.48
C TYR A 800 -20.93 24.10 -10.32
N ASN A 801 -22.14 23.89 -9.80
CA ASN A 801 -23.20 23.22 -10.52
C ASN A 801 -23.97 24.24 -11.37
N ILE A 802 -23.65 24.32 -12.65
CA ILE A 802 -24.33 25.20 -13.62
C ILE A 802 -25.80 24.83 -13.75
N GLY A 803 -26.13 23.56 -13.48
CA GLY A 803 -27.47 23.03 -13.65
C GLY A 803 -27.78 22.70 -15.10
N LYS A 804 -29.06 22.82 -15.49
CA LYS A 804 -29.52 22.48 -16.84
C LYS A 804 -29.00 23.51 -17.85
N ILE A 805 -28.12 23.09 -18.76
CA ILE A 805 -27.63 23.85 -19.90
C ILE A 805 -28.52 23.68 -21.13
N SER A 806 -29.34 22.61 -21.13
CA SER A 806 -30.39 22.35 -22.14
C SER A 806 -31.51 21.53 -21.47
N LYS A 807 -32.57 21.23 -22.26
CA LYS A 807 -33.62 20.32 -21.81
C LYS A 807 -33.11 18.91 -21.46
N TRP A 808 -31.92 18.54 -21.99
CA TRP A 808 -31.41 17.18 -22.00
C TRP A 808 -30.11 17.04 -21.18
N ALA A 809 -29.47 18.15 -20.82
CA ALA A 809 -28.15 18.10 -20.22
C ALA A 809 -27.98 19.04 -19.02
N SER A 810 -27.35 18.56 -17.97
CA SER A 810 -26.85 19.36 -16.86
C SER A 810 -25.31 19.31 -16.80
N LEU A 811 -24.68 20.43 -16.38
CA LEU A 811 -23.24 20.60 -16.34
C LEU A 811 -22.76 20.96 -14.94
N THR A 812 -21.72 20.31 -14.50
CA THR A 812 -20.94 20.68 -13.32
C THR A 812 -19.49 20.90 -13.71
N VAL A 813 -18.90 21.99 -13.23
CA VAL A 813 -17.47 22.32 -13.43
C VAL A 813 -16.78 22.31 -12.07
N SER A 814 -15.59 21.71 -11.98
CA SER A 814 -14.83 21.69 -10.74
C SER A 814 -13.36 21.98 -11.01
N ALA A 815 -12.74 22.77 -10.13
CA ALA A 815 -11.30 22.98 -10.07
C ALA A 815 -10.77 22.40 -8.76
N MET A 816 -9.60 21.76 -8.79
CA MET A 816 -9.07 21.04 -7.63
C MET A 816 -7.55 21.13 -7.58
N VAL A 817 -7.03 21.15 -6.35
CA VAL A 817 -5.61 21.02 -6.08
C VAL A 817 -5.42 19.89 -5.07
N GLN A 818 -4.53 18.96 -5.37
CA GLN A 818 -4.16 17.86 -4.48
C GLN A 818 -2.71 18.03 -4.02
N ASN A 819 -2.40 17.57 -2.79
CA ASN A 819 -1.13 17.79 -2.12
C ASN A 819 -0.79 19.30 -2.06
N VAL A 820 -1.73 20.06 -1.48
CA VAL A 820 -1.70 21.54 -1.49
C VAL A 820 -0.53 22.06 -0.68
N PHE A 821 -0.36 21.58 0.56
CA PHE A 821 0.81 21.82 1.39
C PHE A 821 1.01 20.72 2.42
N THR A 822 2.24 20.63 2.90
CA THR A 822 2.67 19.80 4.02
C THR A 822 3.44 20.66 5.00
N ILE A 823 3.02 20.66 6.27
CA ILE A 823 3.76 21.28 7.38
C ILE A 823 4.39 20.13 8.17
N THR A 824 5.72 20.12 8.25
CA THR A 824 6.50 19.06 8.93
C THR A 824 7.85 19.62 9.38
N GLY A 825 8.44 19.00 10.38
CA GLY A 825 9.85 19.23 10.76
C GLY A 825 10.84 18.29 10.06
N TYR A 826 10.35 17.34 9.26
CA TYR A 826 11.19 16.39 8.53
C TYR A 826 11.96 17.09 7.40
N SER A 827 13.26 16.83 7.30
CA SER A 827 14.14 17.49 6.34
C SER A 827 14.17 16.83 4.96
N GLY A 828 13.63 15.60 4.80
CA GLY A 828 13.58 14.89 3.53
C GLY A 828 12.40 15.28 2.64
N THR A 829 12.17 14.51 1.58
CA THR A 829 11.19 14.86 0.52
C THR A 829 9.72 14.73 0.98
N ASP A 830 9.40 13.78 1.81
CA ASP A 830 8.03 13.53 2.29
C ASP A 830 8.07 12.84 3.66
N PRO A 831 7.31 13.31 4.66
CA PRO A 831 7.26 12.68 5.99
C PRO A 831 6.50 11.34 6.02
N GLU A 832 5.73 11.00 4.98
CA GLU A 832 5.04 9.71 4.86
C GLU A 832 5.87 8.70 4.07
N VAL A 833 6.94 8.22 4.65
CA VAL A 833 7.80 7.21 4.05
C VAL A 833 7.32 5.82 4.51
N PRO A 834 6.96 4.90 3.60
CA PRO A 834 6.68 3.52 3.97
C PRO A 834 7.84 2.89 4.73
N ASN A 835 7.54 2.16 5.81
CA ASN A 835 8.52 1.52 6.69
C ASN A 835 9.49 2.48 7.42
N GLY A 836 9.33 3.81 7.31
CA GLY A 836 10.13 4.80 8.01
C GLY A 836 11.58 4.96 7.53
N MET A 837 11.94 4.44 6.37
CA MET A 837 13.30 4.52 5.81
C MET A 837 13.29 5.33 4.52
N ASP A 838 13.78 6.57 4.54
CA ASP A 838 13.91 7.41 3.35
C ASP A 838 15.28 7.17 2.67
N ASN A 839 15.24 6.38 1.61
CA ASN A 839 16.40 6.13 0.77
C ASN A 839 16.03 6.40 -0.70
N SER A 840 16.08 7.68 -1.11
CA SER A 840 15.75 8.11 -2.47
C SER A 840 14.25 7.97 -2.84
N PHE A 841 13.40 8.58 -2.04
CA PHE A 841 11.97 8.57 -2.31
C PHE A 841 11.62 9.38 -3.56
N TYR A 842 10.87 8.79 -4.49
CA TYR A 842 10.31 9.50 -5.64
C TYR A 842 9.29 10.54 -5.15
N PRO A 843 9.49 11.86 -5.38
CA PRO A 843 8.67 12.90 -4.79
C PRO A 843 7.22 12.82 -5.23
N ARG A 844 6.29 13.05 -4.30
CA ARG A 844 4.86 13.11 -4.60
C ARG A 844 4.52 14.39 -5.35
N PRO A 845 3.67 14.31 -6.41
CA PRO A 845 3.28 15.50 -7.16
C PRO A 845 2.31 16.38 -6.38
N ARG A 846 2.37 17.70 -6.65
CA ARG A 846 1.22 18.58 -6.48
C ARG A 846 0.42 18.56 -7.76
N THR A 847 -0.88 18.26 -7.67
CA THR A 847 -1.73 18.07 -8.85
C THR A 847 -2.79 19.17 -8.90
N TYR A 848 -2.84 19.87 -10.02
CA TYR A 848 -3.89 20.83 -10.37
C TYR A 848 -4.80 20.16 -11.40
N SER A 849 -6.11 20.20 -11.20
CA SER A 849 -7.05 19.59 -12.14
C SER A 849 -8.33 20.39 -12.33
N VAL A 850 -8.86 20.25 -13.53
CA VAL A 850 -10.18 20.77 -13.91
C VAL A 850 -11.02 19.62 -14.41
N SER A 851 -12.25 19.52 -13.90
CA SER A 851 -13.20 18.47 -14.23
C SER A 851 -14.51 19.04 -14.78
N LEU A 852 -15.04 18.42 -15.81
CA LEU A 852 -16.36 18.66 -16.38
C LEU A 852 -17.20 17.41 -16.23
N GLY A 853 -18.40 17.54 -15.65
CA GLY A 853 -19.38 16.47 -15.53
C GLY A 853 -20.66 16.83 -16.27
N LEU A 854 -21.03 16.02 -17.26
CA LEU A 854 -22.26 16.13 -18.04
C LEU A 854 -23.20 14.96 -17.70
N GLN A 855 -24.45 15.26 -17.46
CA GLN A 855 -25.50 14.27 -17.24
C GLN A 855 -26.66 14.58 -18.18
N PHE A 856 -27.06 13.55 -18.93
CA PHE A 856 -28.16 13.57 -19.87
C PHE A 856 -29.30 12.69 -19.38
#